data_1be17a38d001dcdb17ff375abf276aa2
#
_entry.id   1be17a38d001dcdb17ff375abf276aa2
#
_cell.length_a   1.000
_cell.length_b   1.000
_cell.length_c   1.000
_cell.angle_alpha   90.00
_cell.angle_beta   90.00
_cell.angle_gamma   90.00
#
_symmetry.space_group_name_H-M   'P 1'
#
loop_
_entity.id
_entity.type
_entity.pdbx_description
1 polymer ?
#
loop_
_entity_poly.entity_id
_entity_poly.type
_entity_poly.pdbx_seq_one_letter_code
_entity_poly.pdbx_strand_id
1 'polypeptide(L)'
;MEKILIQENPLSVKFFVTRKIPVKVIQIEKRELLVALKNVKTKKGFKVLGKETSAIQRVVLENLQGNVIAVVLTSNQPYGMIRSGFNKSDSSFTIYFEEKKEKAVTESTPAVKQPEKKVNVPEVMQGSISDSMKGAKKEIAKKTVPESGKAIKKVLPQKEKKSESLKPVSKIIPKEPAKIVTSPAYAPPEREQSKYKGDISDLTLAIDGSQCDSKQIVNSILLLKKDLYEEAFDVVDQYIFQENFTCLEQAYFLRAYAFYKTVAKDDFAKLIKAERLFQDALISYPESSLLPYGYSAIGMIQKRLKNVSAAEGYFNIVKQGYLTYSGLSEVMYHLADIYDEKGYLDKALRYYKQVFEDTVENTYISDAGIGYGKALFKKRQYLDSLTVLNYVVASNPKKVYDSHELLLHIGNANFEVGISKAARQVLTRVLNLFPQIEGRDIILSKIGDTYGMENNQEKAIKIYELVREKFPDSEGYVASSIGIARYLKTDKEKIEIYEMIKNKFPKNKFARISMMRLAEIYLAMGEYNKCIKEIEELLSTHPRGLRYEAVKLMQRAYEALFQQQLKSDEYTKVLNRYEHEHERLDRMGSRKIAFSVGLAYLEAKLFEESFNHLINAYKQYKKSSRSSQLLFGLGVAMDESGRDDDALKLFNAFSRRFPKSKYRLETLLREAGIYLEKEKYKLSSKKFNEAFKISKKYLDKGKILILHSNVYIKKGDMKTASQLREKAIKEIALASGENYEILTDAYKELGRTYISMKKYIKAADAYLKALSFSKNDREKASLGFLIGDAYQKGNIIPKAKEAFKQVVETYDSVWARLARQRLNTFELAQMVQSS
;
A
#
# COMPACT_ATOMS: atom_id res chain seq x y z
N MET A 1 -17.97 -13.55 -23.88
CA MET A 1 -17.11 -13.07 -24.99
C MET A 1 -17.16 -14.09 -26.12
N GLU A 2 -17.41 -13.65 -27.34
CA GLU A 2 -17.60 -14.55 -28.48
C GLU A 2 -16.32 -14.75 -29.28
N LYS A 3 -15.60 -13.72 -29.55
CA LYS A 3 -14.32 -13.75 -30.26
C LYS A 3 -13.49 -12.49 -29.96
N ILE A 4 -12.20 -12.56 -30.23
CA ILE A 4 -11.29 -11.42 -30.31
C ILE A 4 -10.84 -11.30 -31.76
N LEU A 5 -10.84 -10.07 -32.29
CA LEU A 5 -10.35 -9.77 -33.62
C LEU A 5 -9.23 -8.73 -33.49
N ILE A 6 -8.09 -9.02 -34.12
CA ILE A 6 -6.94 -8.13 -34.21
C ILE A 6 -6.86 -7.60 -35.63
N GLN A 7 -6.75 -6.28 -35.77
CA GLN A 7 -6.66 -5.58 -37.06
C GLN A 7 -5.40 -4.71 -37.06
N GLU A 8 -4.67 -4.68 -38.16
CA GLU A 8 -3.38 -3.94 -38.28
C GLU A 8 -3.52 -2.46 -38.68
N ASN A 9 -4.48 -2.12 -39.53
CA ASN A 9 -4.64 -0.74 -40.01
C ASN A 9 -6.05 -0.17 -39.76
N PRO A 10 -6.24 0.71 -38.80
CA PRO A 10 -5.34 1.03 -37.68
C PRO A 10 -5.21 -0.15 -36.69
N LEU A 11 -4.04 -0.27 -36.06
CA LEU A 11 -3.83 -1.36 -35.09
C LEU A 11 -4.88 -1.28 -33.98
N SER A 12 -5.71 -2.31 -33.91
CA SER A 12 -6.80 -2.36 -32.95
C SER A 12 -7.15 -3.79 -32.54
N VAL A 13 -7.62 -3.95 -31.30
CA VAL A 13 -8.10 -5.22 -30.78
C VAL A 13 -9.56 -5.06 -30.39
N LYS A 14 -10.44 -5.83 -31.06
CA LYS A 14 -11.87 -5.84 -30.83
C LYS A 14 -12.28 -7.07 -30.03
N PHE A 15 -12.98 -6.85 -28.93
CA PHE A 15 -13.59 -7.86 -28.07
C PHE A 15 -15.08 -7.91 -28.31
N PHE A 16 -15.58 -8.95 -28.93
CA PHE A 16 -17.01 -9.12 -29.17
C PHE A 16 -17.68 -9.72 -27.94
N VAL A 17 -18.63 -9.00 -27.38
CA VAL A 17 -19.31 -9.35 -26.13
C VAL A 17 -20.83 -9.22 -26.31
N THR A 18 -21.58 -10.08 -25.64
CA THR A 18 -23.06 -10.13 -25.76
C THR A 18 -23.78 -8.95 -25.08
N ARG A 19 -23.07 -8.22 -24.22
CA ARG A 19 -23.57 -7.03 -23.49
C ARG A 19 -22.43 -6.10 -23.09
N LYS A 20 -22.75 -4.83 -22.81
CA LYS A 20 -21.77 -3.88 -22.26
C LYS A 20 -21.23 -4.38 -20.93
N ILE A 21 -19.93 -4.53 -20.83
CA ILE A 21 -19.22 -5.04 -19.66
C ILE A 21 -18.24 -4.01 -19.13
N PRO A 22 -17.91 -4.05 -17.81
CA PRO A 22 -16.80 -3.26 -17.28
C PRO A 22 -15.48 -3.80 -17.83
N VAL A 23 -14.72 -2.93 -18.48
CA VAL A 23 -13.40 -3.23 -19.02
C VAL A 23 -12.39 -2.33 -18.32
N LYS A 24 -11.30 -2.89 -17.84
CA LYS A 24 -10.16 -2.16 -17.31
C LYS A 24 -8.93 -2.52 -18.13
N VAL A 25 -8.32 -1.51 -18.72
CA VAL A 25 -7.08 -1.65 -19.49
C VAL A 25 -5.94 -1.13 -18.64
N ILE A 26 -4.89 -1.95 -18.50
CA ILE A 26 -3.70 -1.64 -17.68
C ILE A 26 -2.48 -1.94 -18.54
N GLN A 27 -1.62 -0.95 -18.73
CA GLN A 27 -0.32 -1.18 -19.34
C GLN A 27 0.61 -1.72 -18.26
N ILE A 28 1.11 -2.95 -18.44
CA ILE A 28 2.00 -3.62 -17.49
C ILE A 28 3.43 -3.22 -17.77
N GLU A 29 3.84 -3.30 -19.06
CA GLU A 29 5.18 -2.95 -19.55
C GLU A 29 5.07 -2.21 -20.90
N LYS A 30 6.19 -1.68 -21.41
CA LYS A 30 6.21 -0.96 -22.69
C LYS A 30 5.63 -1.79 -23.87
N ARG A 31 5.63 -3.12 -23.75
CA ARG A 31 5.17 -4.05 -24.79
C ARG A 31 4.03 -4.97 -24.35
N GLU A 32 3.53 -4.81 -23.11
CA GLU A 32 2.47 -5.66 -22.57
C GLU A 32 1.29 -4.84 -22.07
N LEU A 33 0.10 -5.24 -22.50
CA LEU A 33 -1.16 -4.65 -22.11
C LEU A 33 -2.08 -5.73 -21.54
N LEU A 34 -2.59 -5.51 -20.36
CA LEU A 34 -3.59 -6.36 -19.73
C LEU A 34 -4.97 -5.75 -19.87
N VAL A 35 -5.90 -6.49 -20.45
CA VAL A 35 -7.31 -6.12 -20.56
C VAL A 35 -8.13 -7.01 -19.64
N ALA A 36 -8.54 -6.48 -18.51
CA ALA A 36 -9.38 -7.21 -17.56
C ALA A 36 -10.88 -7.00 -17.85
N LEU A 37 -11.57 -8.08 -18.12
CA LEU A 37 -12.99 -8.14 -18.48
C LEU A 37 -13.76 -8.75 -17.31
N LYS A 38 -14.54 -7.96 -16.59
CA LYS A 38 -15.28 -8.43 -15.41
C LYS A 38 -16.65 -9.00 -15.79
N ASN A 39 -17.03 -10.12 -15.15
CA ASN A 39 -18.30 -10.82 -15.37
C ASN A 39 -18.47 -11.36 -16.79
N VAL A 40 -17.40 -11.93 -17.37
CA VAL A 40 -17.37 -12.50 -18.71
C VAL A 40 -17.05 -13.97 -18.63
N LYS A 41 -17.73 -14.76 -19.44
CA LYS A 41 -17.39 -16.17 -19.72
C LYS A 41 -17.12 -16.33 -21.22
N THR A 42 -16.13 -17.13 -21.57
CA THR A 42 -15.89 -17.50 -22.98
C THR A 42 -16.97 -18.44 -23.45
N LYS A 43 -17.44 -18.24 -24.67
CA LYS A 43 -18.43 -19.14 -25.31
C LYS A 43 -17.73 -20.42 -25.80
N LYS A 44 -18.45 -21.54 -25.79
CA LYS A 44 -17.95 -22.79 -26.38
C LYS A 44 -17.59 -22.55 -27.86
N GLY A 45 -16.34 -22.79 -28.27
CA GLY A 45 -15.86 -22.46 -29.62
C GLY A 45 -15.25 -21.05 -29.78
N PHE A 46 -14.88 -20.41 -28.67
CA PHE A 46 -14.17 -19.15 -28.69
C PHE A 46 -12.90 -19.19 -29.56
N LYS A 47 -12.72 -18.16 -30.39
CA LYS A 47 -11.58 -18.05 -31.31
C LYS A 47 -10.91 -16.68 -31.16
N VAL A 48 -9.60 -16.65 -31.20
CA VAL A 48 -8.81 -15.44 -31.43
C VAL A 48 -8.45 -15.41 -32.91
N LEU A 49 -8.92 -14.39 -33.61
CA LEU A 49 -8.69 -14.20 -35.06
C LEU A 49 -7.61 -13.14 -35.23
N GLY A 50 -6.70 -13.33 -36.16
CA GLY A 50 -5.58 -12.42 -36.41
C GLY A 50 -4.36 -12.66 -35.52
N LYS A 51 -4.10 -13.88 -35.12
CA LYS A 51 -2.98 -14.26 -34.22
C LYS A 51 -1.57 -14.00 -34.79
N GLU A 52 -1.44 -13.88 -36.09
CA GLU A 52 -0.17 -13.74 -36.80
C GLU A 52 -0.03 -12.34 -37.43
N THR A 53 -0.24 -11.30 -36.65
CA THR A 53 0.04 -9.96 -37.12
C THR A 53 1.48 -9.59 -36.75
N SER A 54 2.15 -8.82 -37.63
CA SER A 54 3.51 -8.34 -37.38
C SER A 54 3.63 -7.51 -36.10
N ALA A 55 2.50 -6.96 -35.61
CA ALA A 55 2.43 -6.00 -34.52
C ALA A 55 2.14 -6.63 -33.15
N ILE A 56 1.30 -7.67 -33.05
CA ILE A 56 0.95 -8.33 -31.79
C ILE A 56 1.45 -9.77 -31.80
N GLN A 57 2.46 -10.03 -30.98
CA GLN A 57 3.17 -11.30 -30.91
C GLN A 57 2.38 -12.39 -30.19
N ARG A 58 1.63 -12.02 -29.15
CA ARG A 58 0.98 -13.01 -28.28
C ARG A 58 -0.32 -12.48 -27.67
N VAL A 59 -1.33 -13.33 -27.67
CA VAL A 59 -2.59 -13.08 -26.93
C VAL A 59 -2.83 -14.24 -25.99
N VAL A 60 -2.79 -13.98 -24.69
CA VAL A 60 -3.03 -14.96 -23.62
C VAL A 60 -4.32 -14.63 -22.91
N LEU A 61 -5.13 -15.65 -22.66
CA LEU A 61 -6.37 -15.55 -21.89
C LEU A 61 -6.17 -16.22 -20.55
N GLU A 62 -6.34 -15.48 -19.48
CA GLU A 62 -6.25 -15.95 -18.11
C GLU A 62 -7.58 -15.78 -17.38
N ASN A 63 -8.05 -16.83 -16.72
CA ASN A 63 -9.18 -16.74 -15.81
C ASN A 63 -8.69 -16.33 -14.42
N LEU A 64 -8.98 -15.11 -14.03
CA LEU A 64 -8.68 -14.61 -12.69
C LEU A 64 -9.83 -14.90 -11.72
N GLN A 65 -9.53 -14.94 -10.42
CA GLN A 65 -10.56 -15.11 -9.38
C GLN A 65 -11.64 -14.02 -9.47
N GLY A 66 -12.90 -14.40 -9.22
CA GLY A 66 -14.03 -13.46 -9.19
C GLY A 66 -14.70 -13.18 -10.54
N ASN A 67 -14.77 -14.17 -11.44
CA ASN A 67 -15.38 -14.04 -12.79
C ASN A 67 -14.73 -12.94 -13.66
N VAL A 68 -13.41 -12.80 -13.59
CA VAL A 68 -12.63 -11.88 -14.41
C VAL A 68 -11.81 -12.68 -15.42
N ILE A 69 -11.94 -12.35 -16.70
CA ILE A 69 -11.03 -12.84 -17.75
C ILE A 69 -9.99 -11.75 -18.01
N ALA A 70 -8.72 -12.07 -17.86
CA ALA A 70 -7.62 -11.24 -18.28
C ALA A 70 -7.17 -11.65 -19.68
N VAL A 71 -7.00 -10.68 -20.55
CA VAL A 71 -6.40 -10.85 -21.87
C VAL A 71 -5.08 -10.10 -21.87
N VAL A 72 -3.97 -10.80 -21.95
CA VAL A 72 -2.64 -10.23 -22.07
C VAL A 72 -2.28 -10.14 -23.55
N LEU A 73 -1.96 -8.94 -23.99
CA LEU A 73 -1.53 -8.63 -25.35
C LEU A 73 -0.05 -8.26 -25.31
N THR A 74 0.79 -9.04 -25.96
CA THR A 74 2.24 -8.74 -26.09
C THR A 74 2.52 -8.29 -27.51
N SER A 75 3.18 -7.14 -27.66
CA SER A 75 3.53 -6.56 -28.98
C SER A 75 5.01 -6.64 -29.28
N ASN A 76 5.39 -6.67 -30.56
CA ASN A 76 6.78 -6.65 -31.03
C ASN A 76 7.42 -5.26 -30.86
N GLN A 77 6.62 -4.20 -30.88
CA GLN A 77 7.04 -2.80 -30.79
C GLN A 77 6.42 -2.13 -29.57
N PRO A 78 6.99 -1.07 -29.00
CA PRO A 78 6.38 -0.31 -27.92
C PRO A 78 5.21 0.51 -28.46
N TYR A 79 3.99 0.12 -28.12
CA TYR A 79 2.78 0.86 -28.44
C TYR A 79 2.23 1.65 -27.26
N GLY A 80 1.69 2.82 -27.54
CA GLY A 80 0.85 3.56 -26.62
C GLY A 80 -0.64 3.27 -26.88
N MET A 81 -1.42 3.08 -25.84
CA MET A 81 -2.88 3.03 -25.97
C MET A 81 -3.42 4.44 -26.21
N ILE A 82 -4.04 4.66 -27.37
CA ILE A 82 -4.60 5.98 -27.71
C ILE A 82 -5.97 6.15 -27.10
N ARG A 83 -6.85 5.20 -27.37
CA ARG A 83 -8.24 5.25 -26.92
C ARG A 83 -8.87 3.87 -26.88
N SER A 84 -9.91 3.75 -26.09
CA SER A 84 -10.74 2.57 -26.06
C SER A 84 -12.22 2.96 -25.96
N GLY A 85 -13.09 2.17 -26.52
CA GLY A 85 -14.51 2.45 -26.49
C GLY A 85 -15.38 1.24 -26.75
N PHE A 86 -16.64 1.32 -26.30
CA PHE A 86 -17.64 0.31 -26.59
C PHE A 86 -18.52 0.76 -27.76
N ASN A 87 -18.55 -0.06 -28.79
CA ASN A 87 -19.41 0.16 -29.94
C ASN A 87 -20.73 -0.59 -29.74
N LYS A 88 -21.86 0.14 -29.76
CA LYS A 88 -23.20 -0.46 -29.56
C LYS A 88 -23.71 -1.20 -30.80
N SER A 89 -23.29 -0.79 -32.01
CA SER A 89 -23.81 -1.35 -33.25
C SER A 89 -23.40 -2.81 -33.48
N ASP A 90 -22.19 -3.17 -33.09
CA ASP A 90 -21.65 -4.52 -33.24
C ASP A 90 -21.35 -5.22 -31.90
N SER A 91 -21.79 -4.62 -30.79
CA SER A 91 -21.55 -5.12 -29.42
C SER A 91 -20.07 -5.45 -29.13
N SER A 92 -19.17 -4.58 -29.59
CA SER A 92 -17.72 -4.76 -29.39
C SER A 92 -17.09 -3.69 -28.49
N PHE A 93 -16.05 -4.08 -27.77
CA PHE A 93 -15.15 -3.17 -27.10
C PHE A 93 -13.84 -3.13 -27.90
N THR A 94 -13.43 -1.96 -28.37
CA THR A 94 -12.26 -1.81 -29.22
C THR A 94 -11.18 -0.98 -28.51
N ILE A 95 -9.94 -1.41 -28.60
CA ILE A 95 -8.74 -0.70 -28.16
C ILE A 95 -7.93 -0.35 -29.39
N TYR A 96 -7.57 0.91 -29.53
CA TYR A 96 -6.73 1.44 -30.60
C TYR A 96 -5.34 1.73 -30.06
N PHE A 97 -4.32 1.46 -30.85
CA PHE A 97 -2.91 1.64 -30.53
C PHE A 97 -2.24 2.57 -31.53
N GLU A 98 -1.25 3.31 -31.05
CA GLU A 98 -0.36 4.13 -31.86
C GLU A 98 1.08 3.70 -31.65
N GLU A 99 1.83 3.57 -32.73
CA GLU A 99 3.24 3.24 -32.70
C GLU A 99 4.02 4.42 -32.11
N LYS A 100 4.72 4.21 -30.97
CA LYS A 100 5.65 5.19 -30.47
C LYS A 100 6.90 5.19 -31.32
N LYS A 101 7.01 6.12 -32.27
CA LYS A 101 8.27 6.38 -32.96
C LYS A 101 9.29 6.84 -31.91
N GLU A 102 10.27 6.02 -31.60
CA GLU A 102 11.47 6.46 -30.89
C GLU A 102 12.13 7.53 -31.76
N LYS A 103 12.22 8.76 -31.24
CA LYS A 103 13.09 9.77 -31.84
C LYS A 103 14.50 9.21 -31.79
N ALA A 104 15.06 8.93 -32.94
CA ALA A 104 16.46 8.62 -33.08
C ALA A 104 17.27 9.75 -32.43
N VAL A 105 17.90 9.46 -31.34
CA VAL A 105 18.90 10.33 -30.73
C VAL A 105 20.13 10.20 -31.60
N THR A 106 20.27 11.08 -32.58
CA THR A 106 21.54 11.32 -33.23
C THR A 106 22.47 11.92 -32.18
N GLU A 107 23.43 11.16 -31.77
CA GLU A 107 24.60 11.65 -31.02
C GLU A 107 25.29 12.74 -31.82
N SER A 108 25.05 13.98 -31.45
CA SER A 108 25.93 15.10 -31.75
C SER A 108 26.43 15.61 -30.39
N THR A 109 27.64 15.26 -30.07
CA THR A 109 28.45 15.87 -29.03
C THR A 109 28.59 17.37 -29.29
N PRO A 110 28.20 18.25 -28.36
CA PRO A 110 28.75 19.60 -28.30
C PRO A 110 29.79 19.66 -27.19
N ALA A 111 30.94 20.18 -27.58
CA ALA A 111 32.06 20.51 -26.73
C ALA A 111 31.67 21.35 -25.50
N VAL A 112 32.18 20.92 -24.39
CA VAL A 112 32.14 21.62 -23.08
C VAL A 112 32.86 22.96 -23.22
N LYS A 113 32.15 24.06 -23.08
CA LYS A 113 32.72 25.35 -22.67
C LYS A 113 32.23 25.58 -21.23
N GLN A 114 33.20 25.54 -20.33
CA GLN A 114 33.05 26.08 -18.96
C GLN A 114 32.88 27.61 -19.02
N PRO A 115 32.10 28.21 -18.15
CA PRO A 115 32.44 29.50 -17.58
C PRO A 115 32.73 29.34 -16.09
N GLU A 116 33.98 29.69 -15.74
CA GLU A 116 34.36 30.06 -14.38
C GLU A 116 33.51 31.25 -13.87
N LYS A 117 32.92 31.09 -12.69
CA LYS A 117 32.65 32.21 -11.78
C LYS A 117 32.93 31.79 -10.36
N LYS A 118 34.03 32.36 -9.87
CA LYS A 118 34.39 32.47 -8.46
C LYS A 118 33.26 33.13 -7.69
N VAL A 119 32.85 32.52 -6.60
CA VAL A 119 32.23 33.23 -5.48
C VAL A 119 32.87 32.74 -4.20
N ASN A 120 33.37 33.72 -3.45
CA ASN A 120 34.11 33.63 -2.22
C ASN A 120 33.45 32.84 -1.10
N VAL A 121 34.30 32.07 -0.41
CA VAL A 121 34.10 31.52 0.91
C VAL A 121 34.73 32.50 1.91
N PRO A 122 34.10 32.82 3.00
CA PRO A 122 34.83 33.34 4.18
C PRO A 122 35.13 32.15 5.10
N GLU A 123 36.43 31.90 5.26
CA GLU A 123 36.99 31.25 6.44
C GLU A 123 36.65 32.04 7.69
N VAL A 124 36.18 31.37 8.72
CA VAL A 124 36.57 31.68 10.11
C VAL A 124 36.28 30.48 11.01
N MET A 125 37.31 29.96 11.53
CA MET A 125 37.80 29.52 12.81
C MET A 125 37.54 28.05 13.17
N GLN A 126 38.69 27.40 13.13
CA GLN A 126 39.06 26.29 14.01
C GLN A 126 39.04 26.75 15.47
N GLY A 127 38.47 25.96 16.34
CA GLY A 127 38.55 26.08 17.78
C GLY A 127 38.45 24.70 18.40
N SER A 128 39.59 24.04 18.57
CA SER A 128 39.78 22.96 19.51
C SER A 128 39.37 23.42 20.91
N ILE A 129 38.83 22.55 21.72
CA ILE A 129 39.19 22.36 23.14
C ILE A 129 38.53 21.03 23.60
N SER A 130 39.40 20.16 23.98
CA SER A 130 39.29 19.05 24.88
C SER A 130 38.83 19.47 26.27
N ASP A 131 38.43 18.48 27.06
CA ASP A 131 38.35 18.41 28.50
C ASP A 131 37.18 19.08 29.24
N SER A 132 36.22 18.20 29.60
CA SER A 132 35.94 18.01 31.03
C SER A 132 35.13 16.76 31.29
N MET A 133 35.84 15.66 31.46
CA MET A 133 35.40 14.63 32.40
C MET A 133 35.55 15.16 33.81
N LYS A 134 34.50 15.08 34.64
CA LYS A 134 34.52 14.56 36.03
C LYS A 134 33.24 15.00 36.78
N GLY A 135 32.57 14.00 37.31
CA GLY A 135 32.00 14.16 38.65
C GLY A 135 30.50 14.18 38.78
N ALA A 136 29.87 13.07 38.95
CA ALA A 136 29.10 12.78 40.18
C ALA A 136 28.54 11.36 40.14
N LYS A 137 29.23 10.48 40.84
CA LYS A 137 28.64 9.25 41.48
C LYS A 137 27.98 9.70 42.75
N LYS A 138 26.75 9.16 42.97
CA LYS A 138 26.06 8.82 44.22
C LYS A 138 24.56 9.04 43.97
N GLU A 139 23.58 8.22 44.33
CA GLU A 139 23.53 7.23 45.39
C GLU A 139 22.37 6.24 45.06
N ILE A 140 22.64 5.01 45.40
CA ILE A 140 21.73 3.87 45.44
C ILE A 140 20.73 4.09 46.57
N ALA A 141 19.44 3.97 46.32
CA ALA A 141 18.48 3.61 47.37
C ALA A 141 17.58 2.49 46.84
N LYS A 142 17.84 1.32 47.42
CA LYS A 142 16.97 0.14 47.45
C LYS A 142 15.58 0.53 47.94
N LYS A 143 14.54 0.16 47.18
CA LYS A 143 13.24 -0.15 47.73
C LYS A 143 12.71 -1.43 47.14
N THR A 144 12.65 -2.38 48.03
CA THR A 144 12.03 -3.68 48.08
C THR A 144 10.77 -3.87 47.22
N VAL A 145 10.78 -4.97 46.51
CA VAL A 145 9.69 -5.68 45.87
C VAL A 145 8.79 -6.26 46.96
N PRO A 146 7.47 -6.21 46.82
CA PRO A 146 6.64 -7.26 47.44
C PRO A 146 6.32 -8.30 46.38
N GLU A 147 6.75 -9.51 46.65
CA GLU A 147 6.21 -10.72 46.08
C GLU A 147 4.68 -10.75 46.28
N SER A 148 3.95 -10.93 45.22
CA SER A 148 2.72 -11.66 45.24
C SER A 148 2.62 -12.49 43.98
N GLY A 149 3.19 -13.68 44.11
CA GLY A 149 2.90 -14.78 43.21
C GLY A 149 1.42 -15.13 43.32
N LYS A 150 0.71 -15.03 42.22
CA LYS A 150 -0.40 -15.92 41.91
C LYS A 150 -0.37 -16.23 40.42
N ALA A 151 0.09 -17.46 40.18
CA ALA A 151 0.03 -18.18 38.94
C ALA A 151 -1.38 -18.12 38.34
N ILE A 152 -1.47 -17.60 37.11
CA ILE A 152 -2.59 -17.93 36.22
C ILE A 152 -2.21 -19.22 35.48
N LYS A 153 -2.35 -20.35 36.16
CA LYS A 153 -2.56 -21.68 35.59
C LYS A 153 -4.07 -21.89 35.57
N LYS A 154 -4.61 -21.97 34.39
CA LYS A 154 -5.82 -22.67 33.95
C LYS A 154 -6.47 -21.89 32.83
N VAL A 155 -6.32 -22.37 31.62
CA VAL A 155 -7.41 -22.93 30.83
C VAL A 155 -6.79 -23.67 29.65
N LEU A 156 -6.48 -24.90 29.79
CA LEU A 156 -6.47 -25.97 28.80
C LEU A 156 -6.86 -27.24 29.58
N PRO A 157 -7.87 -27.99 29.20
CA PRO A 157 -8.15 -29.25 29.85
C PRO A 157 -7.12 -30.26 29.40
N GLN A 158 -6.15 -30.51 30.26
CA GLN A 158 -5.31 -31.72 30.20
C GLN A 158 -6.22 -32.91 30.53
N LYS A 159 -6.61 -33.65 29.51
CA LYS A 159 -6.85 -35.08 29.66
C LYS A 159 -5.49 -35.75 29.50
N GLU A 160 -4.95 -36.24 30.63
CA GLU A 160 -3.91 -37.24 30.66
C GLU A 160 -4.33 -38.44 29.81
N LYS A 161 -3.74 -38.57 28.63
CA LYS A 161 -3.66 -39.82 27.89
C LYS A 161 -2.21 -40.25 27.87
N LYS A 162 -2.03 -41.46 28.40
CA LYS A 162 -0.80 -42.27 28.40
C LYS A 162 0.01 -42.04 27.14
N SER A 163 1.31 -41.91 27.30
CA SER A 163 2.32 -41.86 26.26
C SER A 163 2.20 -43.06 25.31
N GLU A 164 1.40 -42.94 24.26
CA GLU A 164 1.56 -43.78 23.08
C GLU A 164 2.75 -43.25 22.29
N SER A 165 3.73 -44.12 22.09
CA SER A 165 4.88 -43.88 21.24
C SER A 165 4.42 -43.36 19.89
N LEU A 166 4.76 -42.12 19.56
CA LEU A 166 4.42 -41.45 18.32
C LEU A 166 4.85 -42.31 17.12
N LYS A 167 3.90 -42.77 16.35
CA LYS A 167 4.14 -43.46 15.08
C LYS A 167 4.99 -42.61 14.17
N PRO A 168 5.98 -43.17 13.45
CA PRO A 168 6.82 -42.39 12.54
C PRO A 168 5.98 -41.61 11.52
N VAL A 169 6.44 -40.40 11.15
CA VAL A 169 5.78 -39.46 10.22
C VAL A 169 5.27 -40.16 8.94
N SER A 170 5.92 -41.24 8.50
CA SER A 170 5.55 -42.09 7.36
C SER A 170 4.15 -42.71 7.43
N LYS A 171 3.51 -42.78 8.63
CA LYS A 171 2.14 -43.31 8.76
C LYS A 171 1.03 -42.29 8.66
N ILE A 172 1.35 -41.01 8.69
CA ILE A 172 0.37 -39.89 8.56
C ILE A 172 0.28 -39.43 7.11
N ILE A 173 1.27 -39.74 6.28
CA ILE A 173 1.41 -39.31 4.89
C ILE A 173 1.12 -40.48 3.95
N PRO A 174 0.28 -40.32 2.92
CA PRO A 174 -0.08 -41.40 2.00
C PRO A 174 1.14 -41.97 1.28
N LYS A 175 1.24 -43.28 1.20
CA LYS A 175 2.33 -44.03 0.55
C LYS A 175 2.23 -44.12 -0.98
N GLU A 176 1.19 -43.59 -1.61
CA GLU A 176 1.01 -43.75 -3.05
C GLU A 176 2.03 -42.93 -3.86
N PRO A 177 2.67 -43.54 -4.87
CA PRO A 177 3.54 -42.80 -5.79
C PRO A 177 2.70 -41.78 -6.55
N ALA A 178 3.14 -40.54 -6.53
CA ALA A 178 2.49 -39.46 -7.23
C ALA A 178 2.52 -39.72 -8.75
N LYS A 179 1.37 -39.84 -9.39
CA LYS A 179 1.25 -39.57 -10.83
C LYS A 179 1.57 -38.08 -10.99
N ILE A 180 2.72 -37.79 -11.60
CA ILE A 180 3.11 -36.44 -11.95
C ILE A 180 2.04 -35.93 -12.91
N VAL A 181 1.36 -34.84 -12.55
CA VAL A 181 0.39 -34.19 -13.44
C VAL A 181 1.18 -33.68 -14.64
N THR A 182 0.98 -34.32 -15.79
CA THR A 182 1.61 -33.88 -17.03
C THR A 182 1.00 -32.56 -17.46
N SER A 183 1.76 -31.49 -17.36
CA SER A 183 1.54 -30.25 -18.10
C SER A 183 1.52 -30.53 -19.60
N PRO A 184 0.94 -29.65 -20.44
CA PRO A 184 1.03 -29.83 -21.90
C PRO A 184 2.49 -30.07 -22.29
N ALA A 185 2.71 -31.09 -23.10
CA ALA A 185 4.03 -31.59 -23.42
C ALA A 185 4.94 -30.48 -23.95
N TYR A 186 5.99 -30.15 -23.21
CA TYR A 186 7.11 -29.42 -23.76
C TYR A 186 7.82 -30.37 -24.72
N ALA A 187 7.89 -30.01 -25.99
CA ALA A 187 8.66 -30.75 -26.97
C ALA A 187 9.94 -29.93 -27.22
N PRO A 188 11.07 -30.31 -26.63
CA PRO A 188 12.34 -29.71 -27.00
C PRO A 188 12.75 -30.14 -28.39
N PRO A 189 13.71 -29.49 -29.02
CA PRO A 189 14.25 -29.92 -30.29
C PRO A 189 14.77 -31.36 -30.20
N GLU A 190 14.64 -32.13 -31.29
CA GLU A 190 15.33 -33.42 -31.43
C GLU A 190 16.82 -33.19 -31.28
N ARG A 191 17.48 -34.05 -30.49
CA ARG A 191 18.89 -33.91 -30.14
C ARG A 191 19.74 -34.90 -30.89
N GLU A 192 20.84 -34.40 -31.48
CA GLU A 192 21.88 -35.25 -32.01
C GLU A 192 22.74 -35.78 -30.86
N GLN A 193 23.11 -37.09 -30.92
CA GLN A 193 24.06 -37.66 -29.97
C GLN A 193 25.43 -36.99 -30.17
N SER A 194 25.93 -36.30 -29.16
CA SER A 194 27.27 -35.71 -29.18
C SER A 194 28.32 -36.78 -28.92
N LYS A 195 29.41 -36.70 -29.67
CA LYS A 195 30.62 -37.44 -29.37
C LYS A 195 31.34 -36.93 -28.11
N TYR A 196 30.99 -35.71 -27.67
CA TYR A 196 31.60 -35.00 -26.57
C TYR A 196 30.60 -34.92 -25.42
N LYS A 197 31.05 -35.26 -24.21
CA LYS A 197 30.19 -35.27 -22.98
C LYS A 197 30.12 -33.93 -22.26
N GLY A 198 30.76 -32.87 -22.81
CA GLY A 198 30.68 -31.51 -22.28
C GLY A 198 31.24 -31.35 -20.87
N ASP A 199 32.34 -31.95 -20.62
CA ASP A 199 33.17 -31.73 -19.40
C ASP A 199 34.60 -31.34 -19.88
N ILE A 200 35.40 -30.73 -19.02
CA ILE A 200 36.84 -30.53 -19.21
C ILE A 200 37.55 -31.83 -19.62
N SER A 201 36.96 -32.99 -19.30
CA SER A 201 37.34 -34.31 -19.80
C SER A 201 37.47 -34.38 -21.33
N ASP A 202 36.81 -33.48 -22.08
CA ASP A 202 36.96 -33.41 -23.52
C ASP A 202 38.36 -32.89 -23.96
N LEU A 203 39.14 -32.31 -23.06
CA LEU A 203 40.53 -31.97 -23.29
C LEU A 203 41.35 -33.21 -23.66
N THR A 204 41.09 -34.35 -23.01
CA THR A 204 41.81 -35.60 -23.36
C THR A 204 41.44 -36.10 -24.76
N LEU A 205 40.21 -35.87 -25.22
CA LEU A 205 39.74 -36.19 -26.55
C LEU A 205 40.34 -35.23 -27.60
N ALA A 206 40.42 -33.94 -27.25
CA ALA A 206 41.01 -32.94 -28.11
C ALA A 206 42.53 -33.20 -28.33
N ILE A 207 43.21 -33.65 -27.29
CA ILE A 207 44.63 -34.01 -27.34
C ILE A 207 44.83 -35.31 -28.10
N ASP A 208 44.00 -36.35 -27.88
CA ASP A 208 44.02 -37.64 -28.57
C ASP A 208 43.84 -37.48 -30.12
N GLY A 209 43.06 -36.45 -30.52
CA GLY A 209 42.86 -36.11 -31.94
C GLY A 209 43.97 -35.24 -32.58
N SER A 210 44.97 -34.78 -31.83
CA SER A 210 45.93 -33.77 -32.22
C SER A 210 47.22 -34.29 -32.93
N GLN A 211 47.23 -35.52 -33.38
CA GLN A 211 48.41 -36.18 -34.03
C GLN A 211 49.70 -36.23 -33.18
N CYS A 212 49.54 -36.30 -31.84
CA CYS A 212 50.65 -36.45 -30.93
C CYS A 212 50.97 -37.92 -30.63
N ASP A 213 52.01 -38.42 -31.17
CA ASP A 213 52.50 -39.83 -31.09
C ASP A 213 53.36 -40.11 -29.82
N SER A 214 53.42 -39.16 -28.88
CA SER A 214 54.25 -39.39 -27.67
C SER A 214 53.62 -40.44 -26.76
N LYS A 215 54.38 -41.53 -26.53
CA LYS A 215 53.94 -42.62 -25.64
C LYS A 215 53.59 -42.16 -24.23
N GLN A 216 54.28 -41.17 -23.71
CA GLN A 216 54.06 -40.59 -22.38
C GLN A 216 52.76 -39.84 -22.33
N ILE A 217 52.43 -39.02 -23.33
CA ILE A 217 51.15 -38.32 -23.45
C ILE A 217 50.01 -39.31 -23.55
N VAL A 218 50.13 -40.30 -24.42
CA VAL A 218 49.12 -41.38 -24.54
C VAL A 218 48.94 -42.16 -23.23
N ASN A 219 50.07 -42.49 -22.54
CA ASN A 219 50.01 -43.16 -21.25
C ASN A 219 49.28 -42.29 -20.19
N SER A 220 49.60 -41.00 -20.10
CA SER A 220 48.93 -40.10 -19.17
C SER A 220 47.41 -39.97 -19.46
N ILE A 221 47.01 -39.91 -20.73
CA ILE A 221 45.60 -39.93 -21.13
C ILE A 221 44.93 -41.25 -20.70
N LEU A 222 45.61 -42.37 -20.83
CA LEU A 222 45.07 -43.67 -20.39
C LEU A 222 44.91 -43.73 -18.86
N LEU A 223 45.86 -43.15 -18.11
CA LEU A 223 45.79 -43.06 -16.66
C LEU A 223 44.60 -42.16 -16.23
N LEU A 224 44.43 -41.02 -16.89
CA LEU A 224 43.28 -40.14 -16.66
C LEU A 224 41.94 -40.83 -16.93
N LYS A 225 41.82 -41.65 -17.97
CA LYS A 225 40.66 -42.46 -18.29
C LYS A 225 40.36 -43.56 -17.23
N LYS A 226 41.35 -43.91 -16.40
CA LYS A 226 41.26 -44.84 -15.28
C LYS A 226 41.10 -44.14 -13.91
N ASP A 227 40.92 -42.83 -13.87
CA ASP A 227 40.83 -41.99 -12.68
C ASP A 227 42.11 -41.98 -11.81
N LEU A 228 43.25 -42.38 -12.39
CA LEU A 228 44.58 -42.38 -11.76
C LEU A 228 45.25 -41.00 -12.01
N TYR A 229 44.73 -39.96 -11.36
CA TYR A 229 45.08 -38.57 -11.66
C TYR A 229 46.47 -38.15 -11.19
N GLU A 230 46.94 -38.66 -10.06
CA GLU A 230 48.27 -38.37 -9.53
C GLU A 230 49.36 -39.00 -10.41
N GLU A 231 49.21 -40.27 -10.77
CA GLU A 231 50.15 -40.96 -11.68
C GLU A 231 50.14 -40.30 -13.10
N ALA A 232 48.97 -39.87 -13.55
CA ALA A 232 48.86 -39.16 -14.82
C ALA A 232 49.62 -37.82 -14.79
N PHE A 233 49.57 -37.10 -13.68
CA PHE A 233 50.29 -35.84 -13.48
C PHE A 233 51.80 -36.10 -13.44
N ASP A 234 52.26 -37.08 -12.67
CA ASP A 234 53.69 -37.39 -12.51
C ASP A 234 54.35 -37.77 -13.84
N VAL A 235 53.67 -38.59 -14.65
CA VAL A 235 54.15 -38.95 -16.01
C VAL A 235 54.35 -37.72 -16.88
N VAL A 236 53.43 -36.78 -16.90
CA VAL A 236 53.55 -35.58 -17.73
C VAL A 236 54.48 -34.56 -17.14
N ASP A 237 54.51 -34.40 -15.81
CA ASP A 237 55.39 -33.47 -15.12
C ASP A 237 56.87 -33.81 -15.35
N GLN A 238 57.26 -35.10 -15.22
CA GLN A 238 58.59 -35.58 -15.56
C GLN A 238 58.90 -35.39 -17.04
N TYR A 239 57.93 -35.59 -17.92
CA TYR A 239 58.11 -35.51 -19.36
C TYR A 239 58.46 -34.08 -19.84
N ILE A 240 57.87 -33.04 -19.28
CA ILE A 240 58.09 -31.63 -19.65
C ILE A 240 59.58 -31.20 -19.45
N PHE A 241 60.36 -31.89 -18.63
CA PHE A 241 61.78 -31.57 -18.34
C PHE A 241 62.82 -32.41 -19.10
N GLN A 242 62.37 -33.23 -20.06
CA GLN A 242 63.29 -34.05 -20.88
C GLN A 242 63.72 -33.28 -22.19
N GLU A 243 64.96 -33.53 -22.69
CA GLU A 243 65.59 -32.71 -23.75
C GLU A 243 65.09 -32.94 -25.20
N ASN A 244 64.17 -33.78 -25.51
CA ASN A 244 63.71 -34.03 -26.91
C ASN A 244 62.18 -34.07 -27.02
N PHE A 245 61.57 -33.00 -27.48
CA PHE A 245 60.17 -32.76 -27.30
C PHE A 245 59.36 -32.63 -28.57
N THR A 246 58.34 -33.44 -28.80
CA THR A 246 57.39 -33.35 -29.91
C THR A 246 55.99 -32.98 -29.46
N CYS A 247 55.54 -32.74 -28.43
CA CYS A 247 54.12 -32.41 -28.02
C CYS A 247 54.05 -31.59 -26.72
N LEU A 248 54.85 -30.53 -26.66
CA LEU A 248 54.95 -29.68 -25.49
C LEU A 248 53.64 -28.96 -25.16
N GLU A 249 52.98 -28.46 -26.19
CA GLU A 249 51.67 -27.80 -26.05
C GLU A 249 50.68 -28.71 -25.34
N GLN A 250 50.49 -29.93 -25.84
CA GLN A 250 49.59 -30.93 -25.26
C GLN A 250 49.99 -31.30 -23.83
N ALA A 251 51.31 -31.42 -23.61
CA ALA A 251 51.85 -31.75 -22.27
C ALA A 251 51.51 -30.67 -21.23
N TYR A 252 51.67 -29.40 -21.54
CA TYR A 252 51.34 -28.31 -20.59
C TYR A 252 49.88 -28.32 -20.20
N PHE A 253 48.95 -28.42 -21.16
CA PHE A 253 47.52 -28.48 -20.87
C PHE A 253 47.14 -29.74 -20.12
N LEU A 254 47.71 -30.90 -20.49
CA LEU A 254 47.45 -32.18 -19.85
C LEU A 254 47.95 -32.20 -18.41
N ARG A 255 49.16 -31.66 -18.15
CA ARG A 255 49.74 -31.48 -16.82
C ARG A 255 48.80 -30.66 -15.91
N ALA A 256 48.35 -29.50 -16.40
CA ALA A 256 47.46 -28.63 -15.67
C ALA A 256 46.12 -29.34 -15.35
N TYR A 257 45.58 -30.07 -16.31
CA TYR A 257 44.35 -30.81 -16.14
C TYR A 257 44.47 -31.99 -15.17
N ALA A 258 45.54 -32.81 -15.32
CA ALA A 258 45.78 -33.93 -14.41
C ALA A 258 45.91 -33.44 -12.97
N PHE A 259 46.72 -32.38 -12.74
CA PHE A 259 46.83 -31.78 -11.41
C PHE A 259 45.49 -31.25 -10.88
N TYR A 260 44.70 -30.56 -11.72
CA TYR A 260 43.38 -30.06 -11.32
C TYR A 260 42.44 -31.17 -10.83
N LYS A 261 42.50 -32.35 -11.47
CA LYS A 261 41.69 -33.50 -11.08
C LYS A 261 42.11 -34.13 -9.74
N THR A 262 43.33 -33.95 -9.29
CA THR A 262 43.75 -34.39 -7.95
C THR A 262 43.24 -33.51 -6.81
N VAL A 263 42.71 -32.29 -7.16
CA VAL A 263 42.37 -31.27 -6.15
C VAL A 263 41.04 -31.58 -5.48
N ALA A 264 41.07 -31.83 -4.16
CA ALA A 264 39.88 -31.98 -3.34
C ALA A 264 38.99 -30.71 -3.34
N LYS A 265 37.70 -30.89 -2.99
CA LYS A 265 36.69 -29.83 -3.13
C LYS A 265 37.06 -28.52 -2.44
N ASP A 266 37.73 -28.56 -1.31
CA ASP A 266 38.03 -27.40 -0.46
C ASP A 266 39.54 -27.11 -0.30
N ASP A 267 40.40 -27.67 -1.13
CA ASP A 267 41.84 -27.41 -1.11
C ASP A 267 42.19 -26.18 -1.94
N PHE A 268 42.03 -25.00 -1.34
CA PHE A 268 42.29 -23.71 -1.99
C PHE A 268 43.75 -23.54 -2.43
N ALA A 269 44.73 -24.11 -1.71
CA ALA A 269 46.13 -23.99 -2.05
C ALA A 269 46.45 -24.76 -3.35
N LYS A 270 45.94 -25.98 -3.49
CA LYS A 270 46.10 -26.76 -4.72
C LYS A 270 45.26 -26.16 -5.85
N LEU A 271 44.11 -25.55 -5.60
CA LEU A 271 43.37 -24.81 -6.65
C LEU A 271 44.18 -23.66 -7.25
N ILE A 272 44.88 -22.88 -6.43
CA ILE A 272 45.73 -21.79 -6.90
C ILE A 272 46.93 -22.36 -7.71
N LYS A 273 47.50 -23.50 -7.28
CA LYS A 273 48.56 -24.15 -8.03
C LYS A 273 48.05 -24.65 -9.40
N ALA A 274 46.85 -25.25 -9.43
CA ALA A 274 46.21 -25.67 -10.67
C ALA A 274 45.96 -24.50 -11.64
N GLU A 275 45.47 -23.36 -11.11
CA GLU A 275 45.30 -22.14 -11.89
C GLU A 275 46.61 -21.68 -12.54
N ARG A 276 47.69 -21.64 -11.78
CA ARG A 276 49.03 -21.28 -12.30
C ARG A 276 49.47 -22.20 -13.43
N LEU A 277 49.32 -23.52 -13.27
CA LEU A 277 49.64 -24.47 -14.31
C LEU A 277 48.86 -24.24 -15.63
N PHE A 278 47.57 -23.89 -15.51
CA PHE A 278 46.80 -23.49 -16.70
C PHE A 278 47.23 -22.13 -17.26
N GLN A 279 47.56 -21.15 -16.41
CA GLN A 279 48.09 -19.86 -16.83
C GLN A 279 49.45 -20.05 -17.58
N ASP A 280 50.32 -20.89 -17.06
CA ASP A 280 51.60 -21.24 -17.73
C ASP A 280 51.33 -21.83 -19.11
N ALA A 281 50.39 -22.76 -19.26
CA ALA A 281 50.00 -23.34 -20.54
C ALA A 281 49.48 -22.28 -21.53
N LEU A 282 48.59 -21.39 -21.07
CA LEU A 282 47.99 -20.32 -21.88
C LEU A 282 49.04 -19.29 -22.35
N ILE A 283 49.99 -18.95 -21.48
CA ILE A 283 51.06 -17.97 -21.79
C ILE A 283 52.06 -18.58 -22.74
N SER A 284 52.42 -19.85 -22.55
CA SER A 284 53.42 -20.54 -23.38
C SER A 284 52.90 -20.83 -24.80
N TYR A 285 51.58 -21.01 -24.95
CA TYR A 285 50.98 -21.40 -26.23
C TYR A 285 49.74 -20.52 -26.56
N PRO A 286 49.94 -19.23 -26.85
CA PRO A 286 48.82 -18.26 -27.00
C PRO A 286 47.98 -18.45 -28.28
N GLU A 287 48.45 -19.30 -29.23
CA GLU A 287 47.70 -19.62 -30.46
C GLU A 287 47.16 -21.04 -30.46
N SER A 288 47.20 -21.72 -29.29
CA SER A 288 46.77 -23.11 -29.16
C SER A 288 45.28 -23.27 -29.39
N SER A 289 44.90 -24.33 -30.09
CA SER A 289 43.47 -24.76 -30.19
C SER A 289 42.91 -25.23 -28.84
N LEU A 290 43.75 -25.46 -27.83
CA LEU A 290 43.40 -25.90 -26.48
C LEU A 290 43.10 -24.72 -25.53
N LEU A 291 43.25 -23.46 -25.95
CA LEU A 291 42.97 -22.28 -25.13
C LEU A 291 41.59 -22.27 -24.48
N PRO A 292 40.47 -22.61 -25.18
CA PRO A 292 39.19 -22.61 -24.56
C PRO A 292 39.05 -23.57 -23.37
N TYR A 293 39.75 -24.69 -23.41
CA TYR A 293 39.82 -25.64 -22.28
C TYR A 293 40.52 -25.03 -21.07
N GLY A 294 41.67 -24.33 -21.31
CA GLY A 294 42.39 -23.65 -20.25
C GLY A 294 41.63 -22.52 -19.61
N TYR A 295 40.99 -21.65 -20.40
CA TYR A 295 40.14 -20.57 -19.89
C TYR A 295 38.92 -21.10 -19.16
N SER A 296 38.27 -22.16 -19.65
CA SER A 296 37.14 -22.81 -18.95
C SER A 296 37.58 -23.40 -17.61
N ALA A 297 38.73 -24.07 -17.58
CA ALA A 297 39.28 -24.64 -16.35
C ALA A 297 39.58 -23.56 -15.31
N ILE A 298 40.23 -22.46 -15.70
CA ILE A 298 40.48 -21.33 -14.80
C ILE A 298 39.12 -20.72 -14.32
N GLY A 299 38.13 -20.56 -15.19
CA GLY A 299 36.80 -20.14 -14.82
C GLY A 299 36.17 -21.03 -13.75
N MET A 300 36.32 -22.36 -13.88
CA MET A 300 35.83 -23.31 -12.89
C MET A 300 36.61 -23.21 -11.55
N ILE A 301 37.94 -23.08 -11.62
CA ILE A 301 38.78 -22.86 -10.46
C ILE A 301 38.40 -21.60 -9.71
N GLN A 302 38.22 -20.49 -10.40
CA GLN A 302 37.79 -19.22 -9.82
C GLN A 302 36.38 -19.30 -9.18
N LYS A 303 35.48 -20.07 -9.81
CA LYS A 303 34.17 -20.35 -9.22
C LYS A 303 34.29 -21.13 -7.90
N ARG A 304 35.17 -22.18 -7.85
CA ARG A 304 35.47 -22.94 -6.62
C ARG A 304 36.13 -22.08 -5.55
N LEU A 305 36.97 -21.13 -5.94
CA LEU A 305 37.61 -20.14 -5.05
C LEU A 305 36.60 -19.04 -4.60
N LYS A 306 35.34 -19.11 -5.00
CA LYS A 306 34.28 -18.11 -4.75
C LYS A 306 34.61 -16.72 -5.36
N ASN A 307 35.49 -16.62 -6.28
CA ASN A 307 35.80 -15.40 -7.01
C ASN A 307 34.91 -15.28 -8.26
N VAL A 308 33.63 -15.03 -7.99
CA VAL A 308 32.54 -15.04 -8.98
C VAL A 308 32.79 -14.06 -10.13
N SER A 309 33.47 -12.93 -9.88
CA SER A 309 33.73 -11.93 -10.92
C SER A 309 34.81 -12.36 -11.88
N ALA A 310 35.88 -12.98 -11.38
CA ALA A 310 36.93 -13.54 -12.23
C ALA A 310 36.42 -14.74 -13.05
N ALA A 311 35.65 -15.63 -12.41
CA ALA A 311 34.97 -16.73 -13.10
C ALA A 311 34.11 -16.24 -14.28
N GLU A 312 33.28 -15.22 -14.05
CA GLU A 312 32.47 -14.59 -15.12
C GLU A 312 33.33 -14.05 -16.25
N GLY A 313 34.49 -13.43 -15.92
CA GLY A 313 35.42 -12.91 -16.90
C GLY A 313 35.95 -14.01 -17.81
N TYR A 314 36.53 -15.09 -17.24
CA TYR A 314 37.06 -16.21 -18.00
C TYR A 314 36.01 -16.93 -18.85
N PHE A 315 34.81 -17.18 -18.29
CA PHE A 315 33.72 -17.79 -19.06
C PHE A 315 33.23 -16.89 -20.20
N ASN A 316 33.23 -15.55 -20.03
CA ASN A 316 32.91 -14.64 -21.13
C ASN A 316 33.97 -14.62 -22.23
N ILE A 317 35.27 -14.78 -21.91
CA ILE A 317 36.32 -14.95 -22.90
C ILE A 317 36.02 -16.16 -23.79
N VAL A 318 35.76 -17.31 -23.19
CA VAL A 318 35.40 -18.52 -23.95
C VAL A 318 34.15 -18.32 -24.80
N LYS A 319 33.10 -17.81 -24.22
CA LYS A 319 31.81 -17.59 -24.90
C LYS A 319 31.91 -16.63 -26.08
N GLN A 320 32.78 -15.62 -26.03
CA GLN A 320 32.90 -14.61 -27.09
C GLN A 320 33.92 -15.02 -28.14
N GLY A 321 35.01 -15.65 -27.73
CA GLY A 321 36.15 -15.97 -28.60
C GLY A 321 36.11 -17.36 -29.27
N TYR A 322 35.36 -18.30 -28.66
CA TYR A 322 35.46 -19.72 -29.05
C TYR A 322 34.09 -20.36 -29.26
N LEU A 323 33.36 -19.89 -30.27
CA LEU A 323 31.97 -20.33 -30.54
C LEU A 323 31.83 -21.80 -30.95
N THR A 324 32.90 -22.40 -31.45
CA THR A 324 32.96 -23.81 -31.88
C THR A 324 33.48 -24.74 -30.78
N TYR A 325 33.71 -24.20 -29.57
CA TYR A 325 34.20 -25.00 -28.47
C TYR A 325 33.14 -26.01 -27.98
N SER A 326 33.50 -27.29 -27.89
CA SER A 326 32.60 -28.37 -27.49
C SER A 326 32.00 -28.18 -26.10
N GLY A 327 32.77 -27.60 -25.17
CA GLY A 327 32.31 -27.29 -23.80
C GLY A 327 31.55 -25.96 -23.64
N LEU A 328 31.08 -25.35 -24.72
CA LEU A 328 30.41 -24.06 -24.68
C LEU A 328 29.10 -24.10 -23.85
N SER A 329 28.36 -25.20 -23.88
CA SER A 329 27.15 -25.39 -23.07
C SER A 329 27.47 -25.46 -21.59
N GLU A 330 28.58 -26.07 -21.16
CA GLU A 330 29.09 -26.04 -19.79
C GLU A 330 29.39 -24.61 -19.35
N VAL A 331 30.11 -23.86 -20.16
CA VAL A 331 30.44 -22.45 -19.89
C VAL A 331 29.18 -21.62 -19.75
N MET A 332 28.20 -21.80 -20.63
CA MET A 332 26.90 -21.08 -20.55
C MET A 332 26.12 -21.48 -19.32
N TYR A 333 26.11 -22.75 -18.91
CA TYR A 333 25.48 -23.21 -17.67
C TYR A 333 26.10 -22.51 -16.43
N HIS A 334 27.43 -22.47 -16.36
CA HIS A 334 28.09 -21.80 -15.23
C HIS A 334 27.89 -20.28 -15.23
N LEU A 335 27.83 -19.64 -16.41
CA LEU A 335 27.42 -18.23 -16.50
C LEU A 335 25.97 -18.02 -16.01
N ALA A 336 25.08 -18.93 -16.32
CA ALA A 336 23.69 -18.87 -15.84
C ALA A 336 23.62 -18.94 -14.31
N ASP A 337 24.37 -19.88 -13.69
CA ASP A 337 24.50 -19.98 -12.24
C ASP A 337 25.01 -18.69 -11.62
N ILE A 338 26.09 -18.13 -12.17
CA ILE A 338 26.68 -16.87 -11.71
C ILE A 338 25.66 -15.73 -11.78
N TYR A 339 24.89 -15.65 -12.86
CA TYR A 339 23.86 -14.61 -13.00
C TYR A 339 22.66 -14.84 -12.08
N ASP A 340 22.29 -16.09 -11.78
CA ASP A 340 21.25 -16.40 -10.79
C ASP A 340 21.69 -15.99 -9.37
N GLU A 341 22.92 -16.31 -8.98
CA GLU A 341 23.53 -15.89 -7.71
C GLU A 341 23.60 -14.36 -7.57
N LYS A 342 23.96 -13.66 -8.62
CA LYS A 342 24.00 -12.18 -8.67
C LYS A 342 22.61 -11.54 -8.75
N GLY A 343 21.55 -12.33 -8.91
CA GLY A 343 20.17 -11.84 -9.02
C GLY A 343 19.80 -11.28 -10.40
N TYR A 344 20.64 -11.48 -11.42
CA TYR A 344 20.34 -11.09 -12.80
C TYR A 344 19.49 -12.13 -13.51
N LEU A 345 18.26 -12.32 -13.01
CA LEU A 345 17.35 -13.41 -13.42
C LEU A 345 17.11 -13.50 -14.93
N ASP A 346 17.01 -12.38 -15.64
CA ASP A 346 16.78 -12.39 -17.10
C ASP A 346 17.98 -12.93 -17.88
N LYS A 347 19.20 -12.65 -17.41
CA LYS A 347 20.42 -13.21 -17.99
C LYS A 347 20.54 -14.70 -17.68
N ALA A 348 20.33 -15.08 -16.40
CA ALA A 348 20.34 -16.47 -15.97
C ALA A 348 19.35 -17.30 -16.79
N LEU A 349 18.09 -16.81 -16.91
CA LEU A 349 17.05 -17.45 -17.68
C LEU A 349 17.42 -17.70 -19.12
N ARG A 350 18.05 -16.70 -19.77
CA ARG A 350 18.50 -16.81 -21.17
C ARG A 350 19.54 -17.90 -21.35
N TYR A 351 20.57 -17.95 -20.49
CA TYR A 351 21.62 -18.93 -20.61
C TYR A 351 21.17 -20.34 -20.21
N TYR A 352 20.42 -20.49 -19.12
CA TYR A 352 19.83 -21.80 -18.79
C TYR A 352 18.95 -22.34 -19.92
N LYS A 353 18.14 -21.46 -20.52
CA LYS A 353 17.29 -21.82 -21.65
C LYS A 353 18.11 -22.27 -22.85
N GLN A 354 19.18 -21.55 -23.19
CA GLN A 354 20.07 -21.91 -24.30
C GLN A 354 20.67 -23.30 -24.13
N VAL A 355 21.22 -23.62 -22.94
CA VAL A 355 21.76 -24.95 -22.63
C VAL A 355 20.69 -26.03 -22.63
N PHE A 356 19.49 -25.70 -22.05
CA PHE A 356 18.39 -26.66 -21.99
C PHE A 356 17.77 -26.99 -23.36
N GLU A 357 17.73 -26.01 -24.27
CA GLU A 357 17.21 -26.15 -25.64
C GLU A 357 18.34 -26.44 -26.64
N ASP A 358 19.53 -26.79 -26.19
CA ASP A 358 20.64 -27.19 -27.07
C ASP A 358 20.26 -28.40 -27.89
N THR A 359 20.59 -28.38 -29.18
CA THR A 359 20.37 -29.47 -30.13
C THR A 359 21.37 -30.60 -29.98
N VAL A 360 22.49 -30.32 -29.30
CA VAL A 360 23.56 -31.30 -29.01
C VAL A 360 23.37 -31.80 -27.57
N GLU A 361 23.34 -33.12 -27.41
CA GLU A 361 23.21 -33.71 -26.08
C GLU A 361 24.51 -33.45 -25.27
N ASN A 362 24.31 -32.89 -24.07
CA ASN A 362 25.41 -32.63 -23.15
C ASN A 362 24.98 -32.93 -21.69
N THR A 363 25.95 -33.08 -20.80
CA THR A 363 25.73 -33.49 -19.39
C THR A 363 24.96 -32.46 -18.59
N TYR A 364 24.96 -31.19 -19.00
CA TYR A 364 24.34 -30.07 -18.25
C TYR A 364 22.88 -29.79 -18.60
N ILE A 365 22.30 -30.49 -19.57
CA ILE A 365 20.93 -30.26 -20.02
C ILE A 365 19.92 -30.39 -18.85
N SER A 366 20.05 -31.46 -18.06
CA SER A 366 19.14 -31.69 -16.92
C SER A 366 19.33 -30.63 -15.83
N ASP A 367 20.57 -30.24 -15.53
CA ASP A 367 20.88 -29.25 -14.51
C ASP A 367 20.49 -27.84 -14.99
N ALA A 368 20.72 -27.53 -16.26
CA ALA A 368 20.21 -26.31 -16.87
C ALA A 368 18.68 -26.23 -16.86
N GLY A 369 18.01 -27.36 -17.12
CA GLY A 369 16.55 -27.48 -17.00
C GLY A 369 16.04 -27.21 -15.58
N ILE A 370 16.73 -27.68 -14.55
CA ILE A 370 16.43 -27.38 -13.14
C ILE A 370 16.64 -25.90 -12.87
N GLY A 371 17.79 -25.32 -13.27
CA GLY A 371 18.08 -23.90 -13.14
C GLY A 371 17.08 -23.02 -13.88
N TYR A 372 16.69 -23.41 -15.09
CA TYR A 372 15.67 -22.73 -15.89
C TYR A 372 14.31 -22.73 -15.19
N GLY A 373 13.85 -23.88 -14.71
CA GLY A 373 12.60 -24.02 -13.95
C GLY A 373 12.60 -23.21 -12.66
N LYS A 374 13.72 -23.20 -11.92
CA LYS A 374 13.94 -22.38 -10.71
C LYS A 374 13.87 -20.88 -11.02
N ALA A 375 14.52 -20.43 -12.11
CA ALA A 375 14.49 -19.03 -12.52
C ALA A 375 13.09 -18.59 -12.97
N LEU A 376 12.35 -19.42 -13.68
CA LEU A 376 10.94 -19.21 -14.02
C LEU A 376 10.07 -19.11 -12.77
N PHE A 377 10.29 -19.98 -11.78
CA PHE A 377 9.60 -19.92 -10.49
C PHE A 377 9.85 -18.58 -9.77
N LYS A 378 11.11 -18.12 -9.71
CA LYS A 378 11.46 -16.81 -9.13
C LYS A 378 10.76 -15.66 -9.86
N LYS A 379 10.52 -15.78 -11.16
CA LYS A 379 9.74 -14.83 -11.98
C LYS A 379 8.22 -14.99 -11.83
N ARG A 380 7.75 -15.89 -10.99
CA ARG A 380 6.33 -16.24 -10.80
C ARG A 380 5.65 -16.84 -12.04
N GLN A 381 6.42 -17.36 -12.97
CA GLN A 381 5.94 -18.11 -14.15
C GLN A 381 5.81 -19.59 -13.76
N TYR A 382 4.89 -19.89 -12.86
CA TYR A 382 4.81 -21.20 -12.21
C TYR A 382 4.43 -22.35 -13.15
N LEU A 383 3.55 -22.10 -14.13
CA LEU A 383 3.15 -23.09 -15.12
C LEU A 383 4.31 -23.42 -16.07
N ASP A 384 5.02 -22.40 -16.54
CA ASP A 384 6.19 -22.62 -17.41
C ASP A 384 7.29 -23.36 -16.62
N SER A 385 7.50 -23.01 -15.34
CA SER A 385 8.38 -23.73 -14.43
C SER A 385 8.02 -25.21 -14.33
N LEU A 386 6.75 -25.54 -14.10
CA LEU A 386 6.26 -26.93 -14.03
C LEU A 386 6.49 -27.67 -15.33
N THR A 387 6.27 -27.03 -16.47
CA THR A 387 6.45 -27.65 -17.79
C THR A 387 7.91 -28.08 -17.99
N VAL A 388 8.86 -27.18 -17.69
CA VAL A 388 10.30 -27.45 -17.81
C VAL A 388 10.74 -28.53 -16.82
N LEU A 389 10.37 -28.40 -15.54
CA LEU A 389 10.82 -29.34 -14.49
C LEU A 389 10.23 -30.74 -14.69
N ASN A 390 8.98 -30.87 -15.10
CA ASN A 390 8.37 -32.15 -15.42
C ASN A 390 9.04 -32.82 -16.65
N TYR A 391 9.46 -32.01 -17.64
CA TYR A 391 10.24 -32.54 -18.76
C TYR A 391 11.59 -33.11 -18.28
N VAL A 392 12.30 -32.43 -17.37
CA VAL A 392 13.56 -32.95 -16.80
C VAL A 392 13.32 -34.31 -16.10
N VAL A 393 12.22 -34.43 -15.33
CA VAL A 393 11.85 -35.70 -14.70
C VAL A 393 11.57 -36.79 -15.72
N ALA A 394 10.90 -36.47 -16.82
CA ALA A 394 10.55 -37.45 -17.86
C ALA A 394 11.79 -37.88 -18.66
N SER A 395 12.70 -36.96 -19.00
CA SER A 395 13.90 -37.24 -19.77
C SER A 395 15.01 -37.89 -18.94
N ASN A 396 15.11 -37.57 -17.67
CA ASN A 396 16.10 -38.12 -16.75
C ASN A 396 15.49 -38.51 -15.39
N PRO A 397 14.81 -39.66 -15.30
CA PRO A 397 14.12 -40.11 -14.07
C PRO A 397 15.07 -40.30 -12.87
N LYS A 398 16.34 -40.60 -13.12
CA LYS A 398 17.34 -40.76 -12.04
C LYS A 398 17.61 -39.44 -11.29
N LYS A 399 17.51 -38.31 -11.98
CA LYS A 399 17.74 -36.96 -11.39
C LYS A 399 16.84 -36.68 -10.18
N VAL A 400 15.68 -37.34 -10.09
CA VAL A 400 14.77 -37.26 -8.93
C VAL A 400 15.41 -37.71 -7.63
N TYR A 401 16.35 -38.67 -7.69
CA TYR A 401 17.03 -39.23 -6.52
C TYR A 401 18.28 -38.42 -6.15
N ASP A 402 18.83 -37.67 -7.10
CA ASP A 402 20.08 -36.93 -6.93
C ASP A 402 19.84 -35.46 -6.58
N SER A 403 18.69 -34.90 -6.98
CA SER A 403 18.37 -33.48 -6.83
C SER A 403 17.11 -33.24 -6.02
N HIS A 404 17.26 -32.88 -4.76
CA HIS A 404 16.13 -32.42 -3.92
C HIS A 404 15.53 -31.11 -4.47
N GLU A 405 16.34 -30.23 -5.08
CA GLU A 405 15.88 -28.96 -5.64
C GLU A 405 14.84 -29.16 -6.75
N LEU A 406 15.02 -30.16 -7.62
CA LEU A 406 14.07 -30.49 -8.69
C LEU A 406 12.67 -30.75 -8.12
N LEU A 407 12.57 -31.68 -7.16
CA LEU A 407 11.29 -32.03 -6.55
C LEU A 407 10.73 -30.87 -5.72
N LEU A 408 11.58 -30.17 -4.99
CA LEU A 408 11.15 -29.03 -4.16
C LEU A 408 10.53 -27.93 -5.02
N HIS A 409 11.13 -27.62 -6.16
CA HIS A 409 10.58 -26.61 -7.09
C HIS A 409 9.31 -27.08 -7.77
N ILE A 410 9.17 -28.37 -8.12
CA ILE A 410 7.92 -28.92 -8.63
C ILE A 410 6.82 -28.83 -7.56
N GLY A 411 7.13 -29.23 -6.33
CA GLY A 411 6.19 -29.15 -5.21
C GLY A 411 5.73 -27.73 -4.92
N ASN A 412 6.68 -26.78 -4.88
CA ASN A 412 6.40 -25.37 -4.66
C ASN A 412 5.59 -24.78 -5.83
N ALA A 413 5.92 -25.09 -7.08
CA ALA A 413 5.22 -24.55 -8.23
C ALA A 413 3.77 -25.08 -8.31
N ASN A 414 3.54 -26.37 -8.01
CA ASN A 414 2.19 -26.91 -7.86
C ASN A 414 1.40 -26.21 -6.75
N PHE A 415 2.07 -25.87 -5.63
CA PHE A 415 1.44 -25.13 -4.54
C PHE A 415 1.00 -23.73 -4.98
N GLU A 416 1.86 -22.98 -5.65
CA GLU A 416 1.57 -21.62 -6.12
C GLU A 416 0.49 -21.59 -7.22
N VAL A 417 0.41 -22.62 -8.04
CA VAL A 417 -0.66 -22.79 -9.05
C VAL A 417 -1.99 -23.21 -8.40
N GLY A 418 -1.95 -23.70 -7.15
CA GLY A 418 -3.14 -24.16 -6.43
C GLY A 418 -3.50 -25.65 -6.63
N ILE A 419 -2.59 -26.44 -7.19
CA ILE A 419 -2.78 -27.89 -7.36
C ILE A 419 -2.36 -28.59 -6.05
N SER A 420 -3.17 -28.41 -5.00
CA SER A 420 -2.85 -28.80 -3.62
C SER A 420 -2.48 -30.29 -3.46
N LYS A 421 -3.20 -31.18 -4.11
CA LYS A 421 -2.93 -32.64 -4.04
C LYS A 421 -1.56 -33.01 -4.63
N ALA A 422 -1.23 -32.48 -5.82
CA ALA A 422 0.05 -32.72 -6.45
C ALA A 422 1.19 -32.08 -5.65
N ALA A 423 1.02 -30.84 -5.18
CA ALA A 423 1.99 -30.17 -4.30
C ALA A 423 2.30 -31.04 -3.08
N ARG A 424 1.27 -31.50 -2.38
CA ARG A 424 1.41 -32.34 -1.18
C ARG A 424 2.17 -33.63 -1.47
N GLN A 425 1.79 -34.35 -2.55
CA GLN A 425 2.44 -35.61 -2.92
C GLN A 425 3.93 -35.42 -3.21
N VAL A 426 4.28 -34.38 -3.99
CA VAL A 426 5.67 -34.09 -4.33
C VAL A 426 6.46 -33.62 -3.11
N LEU A 427 5.93 -32.70 -2.31
CA LEU A 427 6.60 -32.24 -1.08
C LEU A 427 6.81 -33.38 -0.05
N THR A 428 5.84 -34.30 0.05
CA THR A 428 6.01 -35.53 0.85
C THR A 428 7.13 -36.40 0.32
N ARG A 429 7.23 -36.56 -1.01
CA ARG A 429 8.30 -37.32 -1.64
C ARG A 429 9.67 -36.70 -1.37
N VAL A 430 9.79 -35.37 -1.37
CA VAL A 430 11.01 -34.66 -0.96
C VAL A 430 11.44 -35.10 0.45
N LEU A 431 10.52 -35.07 1.42
CA LEU A 431 10.83 -35.43 2.83
C LEU A 431 11.21 -36.91 3.00
N ASN A 432 10.65 -37.80 2.16
CA ASN A 432 10.94 -39.24 2.22
C ASN A 432 12.29 -39.57 1.59
N LEU A 433 12.65 -38.93 0.47
CA LEU A 433 13.91 -39.16 -0.22
C LEU A 433 15.07 -38.44 0.42
N PHE A 434 14.83 -37.25 0.96
CA PHE A 434 15.86 -36.38 1.55
C PHE A 434 15.50 -36.02 3.00
N PRO A 435 15.56 -36.98 3.96
CA PRO A 435 15.10 -36.77 5.32
C PRO A 435 15.92 -35.73 6.13
N GLN A 436 17.10 -35.39 5.65
CA GLN A 436 17.99 -34.38 6.28
C GLN A 436 17.96 -33.04 5.56
N ILE A 437 16.99 -32.82 4.67
CA ILE A 437 16.89 -31.56 3.90
C ILE A 437 16.72 -30.36 4.84
N GLU A 438 17.46 -29.29 4.56
CA GLU A 438 17.30 -28.00 5.22
C GLU A 438 15.91 -27.41 4.90
N GLY A 439 15.27 -26.77 5.88
CA GLY A 439 13.91 -26.23 5.72
C GLY A 439 12.79 -27.27 5.74
N ARG A 440 13.06 -28.46 6.28
CA ARG A 440 12.08 -29.53 6.48
C ARG A 440 10.83 -29.08 7.21
N ASP A 441 10.98 -28.22 8.20
CA ASP A 441 9.92 -27.57 8.97
C ASP A 441 8.99 -26.73 8.08
N ILE A 442 9.56 -25.96 7.16
CA ILE A 442 8.82 -25.14 6.20
C ILE A 442 8.07 -26.02 5.20
N ILE A 443 8.71 -27.08 4.71
CA ILE A 443 8.08 -28.03 3.78
C ILE A 443 6.87 -28.69 4.46
N LEU A 444 7.00 -29.10 5.72
CA LEU A 444 5.88 -29.67 6.50
C LEU A 444 4.77 -28.63 6.71
N SER A 445 5.12 -27.38 7.04
CA SER A 445 4.14 -26.31 7.17
C SER A 445 3.37 -26.10 5.85
N LYS A 446 4.05 -26.11 4.70
CA LYS A 446 3.40 -26.03 3.39
C LYS A 446 2.48 -27.24 3.09
N ILE A 447 2.85 -28.44 3.53
CA ILE A 447 1.96 -29.60 3.44
C ILE A 447 0.68 -29.32 4.24
N GLY A 448 0.76 -28.70 5.41
CA GLY A 448 -0.39 -28.20 6.17
C GLY A 448 -1.24 -27.21 5.34
N ASP A 449 -0.60 -26.24 4.71
CA ASP A 449 -1.29 -25.26 3.83
C ASP A 449 -2.04 -25.95 2.68
N THR A 450 -1.50 -27.03 2.08
CA THR A 450 -2.20 -27.78 1.02
C THR A 450 -3.51 -28.43 1.51
N TYR A 451 -3.57 -28.88 2.75
CA TYR A 451 -4.81 -29.35 3.36
C TYR A 451 -5.79 -28.21 3.59
N GLY A 452 -5.28 -27.05 3.98
CA GLY A 452 -6.08 -25.84 4.14
C GLY A 452 -6.72 -25.37 2.83
N MET A 453 -5.99 -25.46 1.71
CA MET A 453 -6.53 -25.18 0.36
C MET A 453 -7.69 -26.09 -0.03
N GLU A 454 -7.70 -27.32 0.47
CA GLU A 454 -8.78 -28.29 0.28
C GLU A 454 -9.90 -28.18 1.33
N ASN A 455 -9.89 -27.12 2.14
CA ASN A 455 -10.79 -26.92 3.29
C ASN A 455 -10.75 -28.04 4.36
N ASN A 456 -9.72 -28.85 4.37
CA ASN A 456 -9.50 -29.88 5.38
C ASN A 456 -8.78 -29.32 6.60
N GLN A 457 -9.49 -28.53 7.41
CA GLN A 457 -8.95 -27.81 8.54
C GLN A 457 -8.33 -28.75 9.59
N GLU A 458 -8.96 -29.88 9.87
CA GLU A 458 -8.48 -30.83 10.88
C GLU A 458 -7.07 -31.36 10.55
N LYS A 459 -6.86 -31.78 9.29
CA LYS A 459 -5.54 -32.27 8.87
C LYS A 459 -4.51 -31.15 8.81
N ALA A 460 -4.92 -29.97 8.36
CA ALA A 460 -4.05 -28.79 8.33
C ALA A 460 -3.52 -28.48 9.74
N ILE A 461 -4.42 -28.39 10.73
CA ILE A 461 -4.07 -28.10 12.12
C ILE A 461 -3.16 -29.18 12.70
N LYS A 462 -3.47 -30.48 12.48
CA LYS A 462 -2.59 -31.59 12.95
C LYS A 462 -1.16 -31.49 12.41
N ILE A 463 -0.99 -31.10 11.15
CA ILE A 463 0.34 -30.91 10.57
C ILE A 463 1.04 -29.68 11.18
N TYR A 464 0.34 -28.57 11.36
CA TYR A 464 0.93 -27.40 11.98
C TYR A 464 1.32 -27.63 13.44
N GLU A 465 0.52 -28.36 14.22
CA GLU A 465 0.83 -28.75 15.58
C GLU A 465 2.07 -29.66 15.62
N LEU A 466 2.15 -30.62 14.71
CA LEU A 466 3.35 -31.48 14.57
C LEU A 466 4.61 -30.63 14.29
N VAL A 467 4.53 -29.62 13.42
CA VAL A 467 5.67 -28.74 13.13
C VAL A 467 6.06 -27.94 14.37
N ARG A 468 5.08 -27.40 15.09
CA ARG A 468 5.33 -26.63 16.33
C ARG A 468 5.95 -27.49 17.44
N GLU A 469 5.56 -28.75 17.55
CA GLU A 469 6.10 -29.69 18.51
C GLU A 469 7.54 -30.11 18.16
N LYS A 470 7.81 -30.44 16.90
CA LYS A 470 9.09 -31.02 16.46
C LYS A 470 10.17 -29.99 16.16
N PHE A 471 9.78 -28.78 15.80
CA PHE A 471 10.69 -27.72 15.35
C PHE A 471 10.42 -26.40 16.10
N PRO A 472 10.51 -26.39 17.45
CA PRO A 472 10.36 -25.15 18.22
C PRO A 472 11.43 -24.14 17.77
N ASP A 473 11.05 -22.86 17.70
CA ASP A 473 11.94 -21.75 17.32
C ASP A 473 12.37 -21.68 15.84
N SER A 474 11.87 -22.58 15.01
CA SER A 474 12.14 -22.61 13.57
C SER A 474 11.24 -21.66 12.74
N GLU A 475 11.60 -21.43 11.49
CA GLU A 475 10.76 -20.68 10.56
C GLU A 475 9.43 -21.40 10.28
N GLY A 476 9.46 -22.73 10.21
CA GLY A 476 8.25 -23.56 10.07
C GLY A 476 7.33 -23.49 11.28
N TYR A 477 7.87 -23.36 12.50
CA TYR A 477 7.07 -23.10 13.70
C TYR A 477 6.24 -21.82 13.54
N VAL A 478 6.88 -20.75 13.07
CA VAL A 478 6.21 -19.45 12.87
C VAL A 478 5.16 -19.55 11.77
N ALA A 479 5.51 -20.15 10.63
CA ALA A 479 4.58 -20.36 9.52
C ALA A 479 3.36 -21.18 9.95
N SER A 480 3.59 -22.27 10.70
CA SER A 480 2.52 -23.12 11.22
C SER A 480 1.65 -22.42 12.26
N SER A 481 2.22 -21.57 13.09
CA SER A 481 1.45 -20.74 14.05
C SER A 481 0.50 -19.78 13.32
N ILE A 482 0.96 -19.15 12.25
CA ILE A 482 0.09 -18.32 11.37
C ILE A 482 -0.96 -19.19 10.69
N GLY A 483 -0.60 -20.40 10.27
CA GLY A 483 -1.54 -21.37 9.71
C GLY A 483 -2.68 -21.70 10.68
N ILE A 484 -2.37 -21.98 11.95
CA ILE A 484 -3.35 -22.24 13.02
C ILE A 484 -4.22 -21.01 13.25
N ALA A 485 -3.63 -19.81 13.31
CA ALA A 485 -4.38 -18.56 13.56
C ALA A 485 -5.50 -18.31 12.55
N ARG A 486 -5.40 -18.84 11.32
CA ARG A 486 -6.47 -18.75 10.29
C ARG A 486 -7.74 -19.47 10.69
N TYR A 487 -7.63 -20.52 11.53
CA TYR A 487 -8.75 -21.39 11.92
C TYR A 487 -9.30 -21.08 13.31
N LEU A 488 -8.66 -20.21 14.06
CA LEU A 488 -9.15 -19.77 15.37
C LEU A 488 -10.44 -18.95 15.19
N LYS A 489 -11.37 -19.14 16.12
CA LYS A 489 -12.68 -18.47 16.06
C LYS A 489 -12.66 -17.08 16.65
N THR A 490 -11.86 -16.86 17.70
CA THR A 490 -11.83 -15.60 18.44
C THR A 490 -10.65 -14.74 18.01
N ASP A 491 -10.88 -13.44 17.91
CA ASP A 491 -9.82 -12.48 17.61
C ASP A 491 -8.79 -12.39 18.74
N LYS A 492 -9.19 -12.66 19.97
CA LYS A 492 -8.28 -12.70 21.11
C LYS A 492 -7.19 -13.77 20.96
N GLU A 493 -7.57 -15.00 20.61
CA GLU A 493 -6.61 -16.09 20.36
C GLU A 493 -5.67 -15.78 19.18
N LYS A 494 -6.21 -15.14 18.12
CA LYS A 494 -5.38 -14.72 16.99
C LYS A 494 -4.35 -13.68 17.42
N ILE A 495 -4.77 -12.69 18.20
CA ILE A 495 -3.88 -11.65 18.74
C ILE A 495 -2.76 -12.29 19.54
N GLU A 496 -3.06 -13.22 20.46
CA GLU A 496 -2.06 -13.90 21.26
C GLU A 496 -0.98 -14.60 20.42
N ILE A 497 -1.38 -15.26 19.33
CA ILE A 497 -0.43 -15.89 18.41
C ILE A 497 0.42 -14.84 17.65
N TYR A 498 -0.20 -13.81 17.12
CA TYR A 498 0.53 -12.83 16.35
C TYR A 498 1.46 -11.97 17.21
N GLU A 499 1.07 -11.65 18.45
CA GLU A 499 1.94 -10.99 19.43
C GLU A 499 3.10 -11.88 19.84
N MET A 500 2.86 -13.17 20.07
CA MET A 500 3.93 -14.14 20.36
C MET A 500 4.95 -14.18 19.20
N ILE A 501 4.48 -14.24 17.94
CA ILE A 501 5.37 -14.25 16.78
C ILE A 501 6.17 -12.95 16.69
N LYS A 502 5.51 -11.81 16.84
CA LYS A 502 6.13 -10.49 16.81
C LYS A 502 7.24 -10.35 17.85
N ASN A 503 6.97 -10.78 19.09
CA ASN A 503 7.88 -10.60 20.22
C ASN A 503 9.02 -11.62 20.23
N LYS A 504 8.74 -12.88 19.91
CA LYS A 504 9.74 -13.96 19.94
C LYS A 504 10.61 -13.99 18.69
N PHE A 505 10.09 -13.58 17.53
CA PHE A 505 10.76 -13.68 16.23
C PHE A 505 10.84 -12.33 15.48
N PRO A 506 11.29 -11.24 16.09
CA PRO A 506 11.17 -9.88 15.52
C PRO A 506 11.92 -9.69 14.20
N LYS A 507 12.97 -10.46 13.95
CA LYS A 507 13.76 -10.40 12.71
C LYS A 507 13.18 -11.25 11.59
N ASN A 508 12.22 -12.13 11.88
CA ASN A 508 11.64 -13.03 10.90
C ASN A 508 10.68 -12.25 9.94
N LYS A 509 10.66 -12.65 8.68
CA LYS A 509 9.70 -12.12 7.69
C LYS A 509 8.24 -12.25 8.13
N PHE A 510 7.91 -13.30 8.88
CA PHE A 510 6.57 -13.55 9.41
C PHE A 510 6.15 -12.60 10.53
N ALA A 511 7.10 -12.01 11.29
CA ALA A 511 6.77 -10.98 12.27
C ALA A 511 6.09 -9.78 11.60
N ARG A 512 6.57 -9.37 10.43
CA ARG A 512 5.94 -8.29 9.65
C ARG A 512 4.54 -8.65 9.17
N ILE A 513 4.32 -9.91 8.81
CA ILE A 513 2.99 -10.41 8.46
C ILE A 513 2.07 -10.40 9.70
N SER A 514 2.60 -10.80 10.86
CA SER A 514 1.84 -10.78 12.12
C SER A 514 1.45 -9.37 12.53
N MET A 515 2.35 -8.38 12.44
CA MET A 515 2.02 -6.97 12.66
C MET A 515 0.91 -6.48 11.73
N MET A 516 0.96 -6.87 10.46
CA MET A 516 -0.11 -6.50 9.51
C MET A 516 -1.45 -7.12 9.90
N ARG A 517 -1.46 -8.39 10.33
CA ARG A 517 -2.67 -9.09 10.79
C ARG A 517 -3.20 -8.53 12.10
N LEU A 518 -2.33 -8.18 13.05
CA LEU A 518 -2.72 -7.48 14.27
C LEU A 518 -3.40 -6.15 13.95
N ALA A 519 -2.81 -5.37 13.06
CA ALA A 519 -3.39 -4.10 12.64
C ALA A 519 -4.77 -4.28 11.96
N GLU A 520 -4.96 -5.31 11.13
CA GLU A 520 -6.25 -5.63 10.52
C GLU A 520 -7.31 -6.00 11.56
N ILE A 521 -6.93 -6.81 12.57
CA ILE A 521 -7.82 -7.20 13.67
C ILE A 521 -8.18 -5.98 14.51
N TYR A 522 -7.20 -5.16 14.92
CA TYR A 522 -7.46 -3.95 15.70
C TYR A 522 -8.36 -2.95 14.95
N LEU A 523 -8.19 -2.83 13.62
CA LEU A 523 -9.10 -2.02 12.81
C LEU A 523 -10.54 -2.56 12.85
N ALA A 524 -10.70 -3.87 12.73
CA ALA A 524 -12.03 -4.51 12.77
C ALA A 524 -12.70 -4.39 14.15
N MET A 525 -11.92 -4.45 15.23
CA MET A 525 -12.39 -4.26 16.60
C MET A 525 -12.70 -2.79 16.95
N GLY A 526 -12.35 -1.83 16.08
CA GLY A 526 -12.49 -0.41 16.38
C GLY A 526 -11.37 0.19 17.24
N GLU A 527 -10.32 -0.60 17.52
CA GLU A 527 -9.15 -0.19 18.30
C GLU A 527 -8.14 0.57 17.39
N TYR A 528 -8.59 1.71 16.84
CA TYR A 528 -7.87 2.41 15.79
C TYR A 528 -6.46 2.86 16.21
N ASN A 529 -6.28 3.28 17.46
CA ASN A 529 -4.98 3.71 17.97
C ASN A 529 -3.98 2.54 18.02
N LYS A 530 -4.42 1.34 18.40
CA LYS A 530 -3.58 0.14 18.38
C LYS A 530 -3.23 -0.24 16.96
N CYS A 531 -4.20 -0.16 16.04
CA CYS A 531 -3.96 -0.39 14.60
C CYS A 531 -2.89 0.55 14.05
N ILE A 532 -2.98 1.85 14.34
CA ILE A 532 -2.00 2.85 13.87
C ILE A 532 -0.62 2.54 14.44
N LYS A 533 -0.52 2.23 15.74
CA LYS A 533 0.75 1.89 16.41
C LYS A 533 1.42 0.66 15.79
N GLU A 534 0.66 -0.41 15.55
CA GLU A 534 1.20 -1.61 14.89
C GLU A 534 1.74 -1.34 13.49
N ILE A 535 1.05 -0.46 12.73
CA ILE A 535 1.51 -0.10 11.40
C ILE A 535 2.73 0.81 11.46
N GLU A 536 2.84 1.71 12.42
CA GLU A 536 4.03 2.54 12.65
C GLU A 536 5.25 1.66 12.94
N GLU A 537 5.09 0.69 13.81
CA GLU A 537 6.13 -0.29 14.13
C GLU A 537 6.50 -1.12 12.89
N LEU A 538 5.51 -1.59 12.13
CA LEU A 538 5.75 -2.27 10.86
C LEU A 538 6.54 -1.40 9.87
N LEU A 539 6.15 -0.15 9.69
CA LEU A 539 6.80 0.77 8.74
C LEU A 539 8.24 1.12 9.15
N SER A 540 8.55 1.13 10.46
CA SER A 540 9.92 1.34 10.97
C SER A 540 10.88 0.22 10.56
N THR A 541 10.36 -0.99 10.28
CA THR A 541 11.15 -2.14 9.80
C THR A 541 11.48 -2.07 8.29
N HIS A 542 11.12 -1.01 7.59
CA HIS A 542 11.28 -0.84 6.14
C HIS A 542 10.76 -2.05 5.33
N PRO A 543 9.47 -2.41 5.46
CA PRO A 543 8.92 -3.62 4.90
C PRO A 543 8.82 -3.56 3.37
N ARG A 544 9.69 -4.31 2.67
CA ARG A 544 9.57 -4.45 1.21
C ARG A 544 8.28 -5.22 0.88
N GLY A 545 7.49 -4.70 -0.05
CA GLY A 545 6.25 -5.34 -0.53
C GLY A 545 4.99 -5.07 0.32
N LEU A 546 5.09 -4.78 1.62
CA LEU A 546 3.94 -4.52 2.50
C LEU A 546 3.64 -3.03 2.73
N ARG A 547 4.57 -2.14 2.36
CA ARG A 547 4.48 -0.70 2.66
C ARG A 547 3.18 -0.06 2.15
N TYR A 548 2.79 -0.37 0.93
CA TYR A 548 1.60 0.22 0.31
C TYR A 548 0.32 -0.19 1.06
N GLU A 549 0.19 -1.47 1.38
CA GLU A 549 -0.97 -2.02 2.09
C GLU A 549 -1.03 -1.50 3.53
N ALA A 550 0.12 -1.44 4.21
CA ALA A 550 0.25 -0.88 5.56
C ALA A 550 -0.21 0.59 5.60
N VAL A 551 0.28 1.44 4.67
CA VAL A 551 -0.15 2.85 4.59
C VAL A 551 -1.64 2.96 4.29
N LYS A 552 -2.19 2.12 3.43
CA LYS A 552 -3.64 2.09 3.17
C LYS A 552 -4.45 1.69 4.40
N LEU A 553 -3.97 0.72 5.15
CA LEU A 553 -4.63 0.28 6.38
C LEU A 553 -4.59 1.38 7.43
N MET A 554 -3.44 2.05 7.61
CA MET A 554 -3.28 3.22 8.47
C MET A 554 -4.24 4.35 8.08
N GLN A 555 -4.34 4.66 6.78
CA GLN A 555 -5.30 5.65 6.29
C GLN A 555 -6.73 5.31 6.69
N ARG A 556 -7.15 4.05 6.55
CA ARG A 556 -8.48 3.58 6.96
C ARG A 556 -8.69 3.72 8.47
N ALA A 557 -7.66 3.46 9.27
CA ALA A 557 -7.71 3.61 10.72
C ALA A 557 -7.90 5.09 11.12
N TYR A 558 -7.17 6.02 10.52
CA TYR A 558 -7.37 7.46 10.75
C TYR A 558 -8.74 7.94 10.28
N GLU A 559 -9.21 7.50 9.11
CA GLU A 559 -10.54 7.84 8.62
C GLU A 559 -11.64 7.41 9.59
N ALA A 560 -11.52 6.20 10.15
CA ALA A 560 -12.48 5.68 11.12
C ALA A 560 -12.37 6.35 12.48
N LEU A 561 -11.14 6.57 12.97
CA LEU A 561 -10.88 7.27 14.22
C LEU A 561 -11.47 8.68 14.24
N PHE A 562 -11.19 9.47 13.20
CA PHE A 562 -11.71 10.83 13.10
C PHE A 562 -13.23 10.87 12.98
N GLN A 563 -13.83 9.93 12.25
CA GLN A 563 -15.27 9.80 12.18
C GLN A 563 -15.90 9.44 13.55
N GLN A 564 -15.25 8.57 14.32
CA GLN A 564 -15.69 8.23 15.67
C GLN A 564 -15.62 9.45 16.59
N GLN A 565 -14.50 10.14 16.62
CA GLN A 565 -14.27 11.33 17.44
C GLN A 565 -15.28 12.46 17.13
N LEU A 566 -15.55 12.70 15.83
CA LEU A 566 -16.56 13.68 15.43
C LEU A 566 -18.00 13.30 15.83
N LYS A 567 -18.32 12.01 15.86
CA LYS A 567 -19.63 11.55 16.34
C LYS A 567 -19.81 11.71 17.84
N SER A 568 -18.70 11.68 18.58
CA SER A 568 -18.67 11.89 20.03
C SER A 568 -18.40 13.35 20.41
N ASP A 569 -18.51 14.29 19.47
CA ASP A 569 -18.21 15.72 19.62
C ASP A 569 -16.79 16.02 20.13
N GLU A 570 -15.85 15.07 19.90
CA GLU A 570 -14.44 15.19 20.32
C GLU A 570 -13.56 15.84 19.24
N TYR A 571 -14.04 16.92 18.62
CA TYR A 571 -13.34 17.60 17.53
C TYR A 571 -11.94 18.10 17.92
N THR A 572 -11.73 18.48 19.19
CA THR A 572 -10.40 18.90 19.68
C THR A 572 -9.36 17.78 19.58
N LYS A 573 -9.75 16.51 19.79
CA LYS A 573 -8.85 15.37 19.60
C LYS A 573 -8.46 15.16 18.14
N VAL A 574 -9.40 15.42 17.22
CA VAL A 574 -9.11 15.37 15.77
C VAL A 574 -8.09 16.43 15.41
N LEU A 575 -8.29 17.68 15.88
CA LEU A 575 -7.38 18.81 15.61
C LEU A 575 -6.00 18.57 16.20
N ASN A 576 -5.91 18.23 17.48
CA ASN A 576 -4.64 17.97 18.15
C ASN A 576 -3.84 16.87 17.41
N ARG A 577 -4.51 15.81 16.96
CA ARG A 577 -3.85 14.75 16.23
C ARG A 577 -3.42 15.21 14.84
N TYR A 578 -4.27 15.97 14.17
CA TYR A 578 -3.93 16.52 12.86
C TYR A 578 -2.71 17.45 12.93
N GLU A 579 -2.67 18.38 13.89
CA GLU A 579 -1.55 19.30 14.07
C GLU A 579 -0.21 18.58 14.32
N HIS A 580 -0.23 17.47 15.07
CA HIS A 580 0.99 16.70 15.33
C HIS A 580 1.44 15.83 14.15
N GLU A 581 0.53 15.42 13.27
CA GLU A 581 0.79 14.44 12.24
C GLU A 581 0.42 14.92 10.82
N HIS A 582 0.20 16.22 10.63
CA HIS A 582 -0.33 16.79 9.38
C HIS A 582 0.47 16.40 8.15
N GLU A 583 1.80 16.40 8.21
CA GLU A 583 2.63 15.99 7.06
C GLU A 583 2.34 14.56 6.60
N ARG A 584 2.10 13.65 7.55
CA ARG A 584 1.78 12.25 7.25
C ARG A 584 0.37 12.14 6.68
N LEU A 585 -0.58 12.80 7.33
CA LEU A 585 -2.00 12.77 6.96
C LEU A 585 -2.25 13.42 5.59
N ASP A 586 -1.57 14.51 5.29
CA ASP A 586 -1.66 15.19 4.00
C ASP A 586 -1.02 14.38 2.88
N ARG A 587 0.13 13.72 3.14
CA ARG A 587 0.73 12.76 2.18
C ARG A 587 -0.17 11.57 1.86
N MET A 588 -1.06 11.17 2.76
CA MET A 588 -2.06 10.13 2.49
C MET A 588 -3.12 10.61 1.48
N GLY A 589 -3.33 11.91 1.33
CA GLY A 589 -4.24 12.51 0.37
C GLY A 589 -5.70 12.06 0.51
N SER A 590 -6.14 11.70 1.72
CA SER A 590 -7.48 11.19 1.93
C SER A 590 -8.53 12.29 2.00
N ARG A 591 -9.48 12.23 1.06
CA ARG A 591 -10.65 13.13 1.09
C ARG A 591 -11.50 13.00 2.35
N LYS A 592 -11.51 11.83 3.01
CA LYS A 592 -12.29 11.64 4.24
C LYS A 592 -11.57 12.25 5.43
N ILE A 593 -10.24 12.16 5.48
CA ILE A 593 -9.43 12.84 6.50
C ILE A 593 -9.62 14.35 6.34
N ALA A 594 -9.41 14.90 5.13
CA ALA A 594 -9.62 16.32 4.86
C ALA A 594 -11.03 16.79 5.24
N PHE A 595 -12.06 15.99 4.96
CA PHE A 595 -13.43 16.28 5.35
C PHE A 595 -13.60 16.30 6.87
N SER A 596 -13.07 15.30 7.58
CA SER A 596 -13.18 15.22 9.04
C SER A 596 -12.44 16.34 9.74
N VAL A 597 -11.23 16.65 9.29
CA VAL A 597 -10.42 17.77 9.81
C VAL A 597 -11.13 19.11 9.55
N GLY A 598 -11.66 19.30 8.34
CA GLY A 598 -12.40 20.51 8.00
C GLY A 598 -13.66 20.72 8.85
N LEU A 599 -14.37 19.64 9.19
CA LEU A 599 -15.51 19.72 10.13
C LEU A 599 -15.05 20.04 11.56
N ALA A 600 -13.93 19.49 12.00
CA ALA A 600 -13.40 19.77 13.32
C ALA A 600 -12.98 21.25 13.46
N TYR A 601 -12.37 21.83 12.45
CA TYR A 601 -12.07 23.27 12.38
C TYR A 601 -13.35 24.12 12.34
N LEU A 602 -14.40 23.64 11.64
CA LEU A 602 -15.68 24.34 11.62
C LEU A 602 -16.31 24.44 13.01
N GLU A 603 -16.33 23.35 13.76
CA GLU A 603 -16.84 23.32 15.13
C GLU A 603 -15.98 24.18 16.10
N ALA A 604 -14.67 24.23 15.84
CA ALA A 604 -13.76 25.12 16.56
C ALA A 604 -13.87 26.61 16.16
N LYS A 605 -14.72 26.93 15.18
CA LYS A 605 -14.92 28.28 14.60
C LYS A 605 -13.65 28.86 13.93
N LEU A 606 -12.75 28.00 13.49
CA LEU A 606 -11.58 28.34 12.67
C LEU A 606 -11.97 28.19 11.20
N PHE A 607 -12.65 29.21 10.69
CA PHE A 607 -13.40 29.11 9.43
C PHE A 607 -12.50 29.08 8.19
N GLU A 608 -11.36 29.74 8.21
CA GLU A 608 -10.43 29.75 7.10
C GLU A 608 -9.74 28.39 6.94
N GLU A 609 -9.29 27.78 8.03
CA GLU A 609 -8.72 26.44 8.06
C GLU A 609 -9.79 25.41 7.65
N SER A 610 -10.99 25.56 8.17
CA SER A 610 -12.13 24.74 7.78
C SER A 610 -12.38 24.81 6.27
N PHE A 611 -12.40 26.04 5.71
CA PHE A 611 -12.57 26.24 4.26
C PHE A 611 -11.49 25.51 3.46
N ASN A 612 -10.22 25.63 3.83
CA ASN A 612 -9.10 25.02 3.13
C ASN A 612 -9.21 23.49 3.07
N HIS A 613 -9.58 22.86 4.18
CA HIS A 613 -9.77 21.41 4.24
C HIS A 613 -11.05 20.94 3.55
N LEU A 614 -12.16 21.64 3.76
CA LEU A 614 -13.44 21.26 3.14
C LEU A 614 -13.45 21.46 1.62
N ILE A 615 -12.81 22.52 1.10
CA ILE A 615 -12.70 22.74 -0.35
C ILE A 615 -11.83 21.67 -1.01
N ASN A 616 -10.74 21.22 -0.32
CA ASN A 616 -9.92 20.11 -0.78
C ASN A 616 -10.75 18.81 -0.84
N ALA A 617 -11.49 18.48 0.20
CA ALA A 617 -12.40 17.36 0.20
C ALA A 617 -13.46 17.50 -0.91
N TYR A 618 -14.08 18.67 -1.05
CA TYR A 618 -15.09 18.95 -2.07
C TYR A 618 -14.57 18.71 -3.50
N LYS A 619 -13.34 19.12 -3.82
CA LYS A 619 -12.70 18.90 -5.12
C LYS A 619 -12.49 17.41 -5.40
N GLN A 620 -12.11 16.64 -4.40
CA GLN A 620 -11.82 15.20 -4.53
C GLN A 620 -13.08 14.32 -4.58
N TYR A 621 -14.20 14.75 -4.00
CA TYR A 621 -15.45 14.01 -4.09
C TYR A 621 -16.13 14.21 -5.43
N LYS A 622 -16.53 13.12 -6.11
CA LYS A 622 -17.40 13.20 -7.29
C LYS A 622 -18.70 13.92 -6.91
N LYS A 623 -19.24 14.73 -7.83
CA LYS A 623 -20.45 15.52 -7.60
C LYS A 623 -21.60 14.70 -6.99
N SER A 624 -21.80 13.46 -7.46
CA SER A 624 -22.82 12.54 -6.94
C SER A 624 -22.58 12.06 -5.50
N SER A 625 -21.34 12.05 -5.02
CA SER A 625 -20.93 11.51 -3.71
C SER A 625 -20.77 12.58 -2.63
N ARG A 626 -20.96 13.85 -2.95
CA ARG A 626 -20.87 14.96 -1.98
C ARG A 626 -22.05 14.89 -1.02
N SER A 627 -21.78 14.75 0.27
CA SER A 627 -22.80 14.68 1.30
C SER A 627 -23.44 16.05 1.59
N SER A 628 -24.64 16.04 2.23
CA SER A 628 -25.27 17.27 2.71
C SER A 628 -24.40 18.01 3.72
N GLN A 629 -23.72 17.27 4.60
CA GLN A 629 -22.84 17.85 5.61
C GLN A 629 -21.62 18.54 5.00
N LEU A 630 -21.03 17.96 3.94
CA LEU A 630 -19.91 18.59 3.24
C LEU A 630 -20.34 19.90 2.56
N LEU A 631 -21.47 19.90 1.85
CA LEU A 631 -21.93 21.11 1.16
C LEU A 631 -22.35 22.20 2.17
N PHE A 632 -23.03 21.81 3.24
CA PHE A 632 -23.42 22.74 4.30
C PHE A 632 -22.19 23.31 5.01
N GLY A 633 -21.30 22.44 5.51
CA GLY A 633 -20.11 22.86 6.25
C GLY A 633 -19.18 23.77 5.42
N LEU A 634 -18.96 23.42 4.16
CA LEU A 634 -18.18 24.27 3.25
C LEU A 634 -18.88 25.62 3.01
N GLY A 635 -20.24 25.63 2.87
CA GLY A 635 -21.02 26.85 2.71
C GLY A 635 -20.91 27.75 3.93
N VAL A 636 -20.96 27.18 5.14
CA VAL A 636 -20.77 27.92 6.40
C VAL A 636 -19.35 28.48 6.51
N ALA A 637 -18.33 27.66 6.21
CA ALA A 637 -16.96 28.13 6.22
C ALA A 637 -16.72 29.28 5.22
N MET A 638 -17.34 29.23 4.04
CA MET A 638 -17.30 30.32 3.06
C MET A 638 -17.99 31.58 3.55
N ASP A 639 -19.19 31.45 4.13
CA ASP A 639 -20.00 32.53 4.69
C ASP A 639 -19.21 33.29 5.77
N GLU A 640 -18.74 32.57 6.77
CA GLU A 640 -18.01 33.13 7.90
C GLU A 640 -16.60 33.67 7.54
N SER A 641 -16.06 33.24 6.38
CA SER A 641 -14.81 33.77 5.82
C SER A 641 -15.02 34.92 4.83
N GLY A 642 -16.23 35.49 4.73
CA GLY A 642 -16.55 36.59 3.84
C GLY A 642 -16.62 36.27 2.34
N ARG A 643 -16.77 34.97 1.98
CA ARG A 643 -16.91 34.49 0.60
C ARG A 643 -18.38 34.31 0.23
N ASP A 644 -19.19 35.33 0.48
CA ASP A 644 -20.68 35.30 0.42
C ASP A 644 -21.25 34.80 -0.91
N ASP A 645 -20.71 35.25 -2.04
CA ASP A 645 -21.26 34.90 -3.35
C ASP A 645 -21.05 33.42 -3.67
N ASP A 646 -19.94 32.84 -3.24
CA ASP A 646 -19.66 31.42 -3.41
C ASP A 646 -20.46 30.60 -2.38
N ALA A 647 -20.60 31.09 -1.13
CA ALA A 647 -21.49 30.51 -0.15
C ALA A 647 -22.94 30.43 -0.66
N LEU A 648 -23.47 31.53 -1.23
CA LEU A 648 -24.81 31.56 -1.84
C LEU A 648 -24.97 30.55 -2.99
N LYS A 649 -23.98 30.42 -3.89
CA LYS A 649 -23.98 29.42 -4.96
C LYS A 649 -24.07 28.01 -4.38
N LEU A 650 -23.29 27.75 -3.33
CA LEU A 650 -23.22 26.44 -2.70
C LEU A 650 -24.49 26.13 -1.91
N PHE A 651 -25.02 27.08 -1.13
CA PHE A 651 -26.30 26.93 -0.42
C PHE A 651 -27.49 26.73 -1.37
N ASN A 652 -27.51 27.40 -2.51
CA ASN A 652 -28.51 27.17 -3.55
C ASN A 652 -28.41 25.75 -4.15
N ALA A 653 -27.17 25.28 -4.39
CA ALA A 653 -26.92 23.90 -4.86
C ALA A 653 -27.32 22.87 -3.79
N PHE A 654 -27.00 23.13 -2.52
CA PHE A 654 -27.42 22.32 -1.38
C PHE A 654 -28.95 22.23 -1.31
N SER A 655 -29.64 23.38 -1.38
CA SER A 655 -31.08 23.48 -1.24
C SER A 655 -31.86 22.71 -2.30
N ARG A 656 -31.35 22.69 -3.54
CA ARG A 656 -31.92 21.88 -4.63
C ARG A 656 -31.70 20.38 -4.43
N ARG A 657 -30.54 20.02 -3.90
CA ARG A 657 -30.13 18.61 -3.82
C ARG A 657 -30.61 17.92 -2.54
N PHE A 658 -30.68 18.65 -1.45
CA PHE A 658 -31.02 18.12 -0.12
C PHE A 658 -32.17 18.86 0.55
N PRO A 659 -33.38 18.91 -0.09
CA PRO A 659 -34.52 19.71 0.42
C PRO A 659 -35.03 19.24 1.77
N LYS A 660 -34.79 17.97 2.13
CA LYS A 660 -35.24 17.35 3.42
C LYS A 660 -34.11 17.23 4.45
N SER A 661 -32.93 17.80 4.19
CA SER A 661 -31.80 17.71 5.12
C SER A 661 -32.08 18.47 6.44
N LYS A 662 -31.53 17.96 7.54
CA LYS A 662 -31.54 18.64 8.84
C LYS A 662 -30.91 20.04 8.81
N TYR A 663 -29.95 20.27 7.88
CA TYR A 663 -29.30 21.57 7.70
C TYR A 663 -30.09 22.57 6.85
N ARG A 664 -31.26 22.19 6.34
CA ARG A 664 -32.03 23.02 5.40
C ARG A 664 -32.48 24.34 6.04
N LEU A 665 -32.95 24.30 7.27
CA LEU A 665 -33.39 25.48 8.01
C LEU A 665 -32.25 26.48 8.17
N GLU A 666 -31.12 26.03 8.69
CA GLU A 666 -29.92 26.84 8.89
C GLU A 666 -29.40 27.43 7.56
N THR A 667 -29.37 26.63 6.49
CA THR A 667 -28.99 27.10 5.16
C THR A 667 -29.87 28.29 4.71
N LEU A 668 -31.20 28.21 4.89
CA LEU A 668 -32.10 29.30 4.52
C LEU A 668 -31.89 30.57 5.35
N LEU A 669 -31.58 30.41 6.65
CA LEU A 669 -31.30 31.54 7.53
C LEU A 669 -29.99 32.24 7.13
N ARG A 670 -28.94 31.48 6.78
CA ARG A 670 -27.68 32.04 6.28
C ARG A 670 -27.84 32.71 4.91
N GLU A 671 -28.55 32.06 3.97
CA GLU A 671 -28.91 32.70 2.70
C GLU A 671 -29.64 34.02 2.90
N ALA A 672 -30.59 34.07 3.88
CA ALA A 672 -31.35 35.27 4.19
C ALA A 672 -30.44 36.35 4.80
N GLY A 673 -29.50 35.99 5.68
CA GLY A 673 -28.53 36.89 6.29
C GLY A 673 -27.63 37.53 5.23
N ILE A 674 -27.02 36.72 4.37
CA ILE A 674 -26.15 37.21 3.28
C ILE A 674 -26.93 38.15 2.36
N TYR A 675 -28.17 37.81 1.98
CA TYR A 675 -29.00 38.72 1.17
C TYR A 675 -29.35 40.01 1.90
N LEU A 676 -29.49 40.00 3.22
CA LEU A 676 -29.73 41.18 4.03
C LEU A 676 -28.48 42.10 4.05
N GLU A 677 -27.30 41.54 4.23
CA GLU A 677 -26.06 42.30 4.19
C GLU A 677 -25.80 42.94 2.81
N LYS A 678 -26.17 42.22 1.76
CA LYS A 678 -26.10 42.73 0.38
C LYS A 678 -27.32 43.62 0.00
N GLU A 679 -28.13 44.05 0.97
CA GLU A 679 -29.32 44.92 0.77
C GLU A 679 -30.37 44.38 -0.20
N LYS A 680 -30.31 43.05 -0.51
CA LYS A 680 -31.30 42.40 -1.39
C LYS A 680 -32.56 42.01 -0.60
N TYR A 681 -33.24 42.97 -0.04
CA TYR A 681 -34.34 42.80 0.90
C TYR A 681 -35.46 41.87 0.43
N LYS A 682 -35.84 41.92 -0.86
CA LYS A 682 -36.84 41.00 -1.41
C LYS A 682 -36.42 39.55 -1.35
N LEU A 683 -35.16 39.25 -1.67
CA LEU A 683 -34.62 37.88 -1.63
C LEU A 683 -34.44 37.41 -0.19
N SER A 684 -33.91 38.26 0.69
CA SER A 684 -33.81 37.97 2.13
C SER A 684 -35.15 37.61 2.75
N SER A 685 -36.16 38.46 2.54
CA SER A 685 -37.53 38.22 3.02
C SER A 685 -38.12 36.93 2.46
N LYS A 686 -37.88 36.60 1.19
CA LYS A 686 -38.29 35.33 0.59
C LYS A 686 -37.71 34.13 1.34
N LYS A 687 -36.41 34.18 1.64
CA LYS A 687 -35.71 33.10 2.32
C LYS A 687 -36.16 32.92 3.77
N PHE A 688 -36.39 34.04 4.51
CA PHE A 688 -37.01 33.96 5.86
C PHE A 688 -38.41 33.38 5.84
N ASN A 689 -39.23 33.72 4.82
CA ASN A 689 -40.57 33.13 4.67
C ASN A 689 -40.49 31.61 4.35
N GLU A 690 -39.54 31.18 3.54
CA GLU A 690 -39.27 29.75 3.29
C GLU A 690 -38.85 29.05 4.59
N ALA A 691 -37.92 29.64 5.37
CA ALA A 691 -37.47 29.13 6.66
C ALA A 691 -38.63 28.98 7.67
N PHE A 692 -39.52 30.01 7.75
CA PHE A 692 -40.68 30.00 8.61
C PHE A 692 -41.64 28.86 8.25
N LYS A 693 -41.90 28.64 6.96
CA LYS A 693 -42.78 27.55 6.48
C LYS A 693 -42.30 26.16 6.83
N ILE A 694 -41.00 25.94 6.78
CA ILE A 694 -40.44 24.60 7.06
C ILE A 694 -40.16 24.34 8.55
N SER A 695 -40.11 25.40 9.38
CA SER A 695 -39.91 25.29 10.82
C SER A 695 -41.16 24.69 11.49
N LYS A 696 -40.95 23.66 12.30
CA LYS A 696 -42.02 22.99 13.05
C LYS A 696 -42.21 23.51 14.48
N LYS A 697 -41.12 24.00 15.08
CA LYS A 697 -41.10 24.45 16.46
C LYS A 697 -41.55 25.92 16.56
N TYR A 698 -42.45 26.21 17.44
CA TYR A 698 -42.93 27.58 17.69
C TYR A 698 -41.83 28.55 18.07
N LEU A 699 -40.89 28.09 18.93
CA LEU A 699 -39.75 28.89 19.33
C LEU A 699 -38.87 29.29 18.13
N ASP A 700 -38.57 28.34 17.25
CA ASP A 700 -37.78 28.59 16.03
C ASP A 700 -38.50 29.55 15.07
N LYS A 701 -39.83 29.39 14.94
CA LYS A 701 -40.67 30.33 14.16
C LYS A 701 -40.61 31.75 14.70
N GLY A 702 -40.67 31.89 16.03
CA GLY A 702 -40.52 33.18 16.68
C GLY A 702 -39.16 33.83 16.41
N LYS A 703 -38.08 33.08 16.59
CA LYS A 703 -36.71 33.54 16.28
C LYS A 703 -36.57 33.95 14.82
N ILE A 704 -37.07 33.16 13.87
CA ILE A 704 -37.10 33.49 12.44
C ILE A 704 -37.81 34.81 12.17
N LEU A 705 -38.97 35.05 12.78
CA LEU A 705 -39.72 36.27 12.60
C LEU A 705 -38.98 37.50 13.16
N ILE A 706 -38.28 37.37 14.27
CA ILE A 706 -37.41 38.43 14.80
C ILE A 706 -36.33 38.77 13.79
N LEU A 707 -35.56 37.77 13.29
CA LEU A 707 -34.56 37.99 12.26
C LEU A 707 -35.15 38.59 10.96
N HIS A 708 -36.31 38.09 10.54
CA HIS A 708 -37.06 38.63 9.39
C HIS A 708 -37.46 40.09 9.57
N SER A 709 -37.82 40.52 10.80
CA SER A 709 -38.16 41.90 11.08
C SER A 709 -37.01 42.86 10.83
N ASN A 710 -35.74 42.39 11.00
CA ASN A 710 -34.56 43.21 10.80
C ASN A 710 -34.41 43.61 9.30
N VAL A 711 -34.95 42.81 8.37
CA VAL A 711 -34.97 43.14 6.93
C VAL A 711 -35.78 44.43 6.71
N TYR A 712 -36.91 44.53 7.40
CA TYR A 712 -37.83 45.67 7.26
C TYR A 712 -37.32 46.89 8.04
N ILE A 713 -36.60 46.69 9.14
CA ILE A 713 -35.91 47.77 9.87
C ILE A 713 -34.86 48.40 8.96
N LYS A 714 -33.95 47.60 8.38
CA LYS A 714 -32.97 48.10 7.43
C LYS A 714 -33.57 48.78 6.20
N LYS A 715 -34.74 48.30 5.76
CA LYS A 715 -35.50 48.90 4.66
C LYS A 715 -36.23 50.20 5.05
N GLY A 716 -36.33 50.54 6.34
CA GLY A 716 -37.09 51.70 6.85
C GLY A 716 -38.60 51.43 7.05
N ASP A 717 -39.12 50.24 6.82
CA ASP A 717 -40.51 49.86 7.00
C ASP A 717 -40.78 49.36 8.43
N MET A 718 -40.80 50.31 9.36
CA MET A 718 -41.01 50.04 10.79
C MET A 718 -42.41 49.45 11.10
N LYS A 719 -43.41 49.74 10.23
CA LYS A 719 -44.76 49.20 10.37
C LYS A 719 -44.76 47.68 10.21
N THR A 720 -44.20 47.17 9.12
CA THR A 720 -44.12 45.73 8.89
C THR A 720 -43.19 45.09 9.88
N ALA A 721 -42.11 45.72 10.26
CA ALA A 721 -41.19 45.22 11.32
C ALA A 721 -41.93 45.01 12.66
N SER A 722 -42.73 45.96 13.10
CA SER A 722 -43.50 45.80 14.37
C SER A 722 -44.51 44.66 14.28
N GLN A 723 -45.20 44.49 13.14
CA GLN A 723 -46.16 43.37 12.95
C GLN A 723 -45.48 42.00 13.01
N LEU A 724 -44.29 41.89 12.40
CA LEU A 724 -43.51 40.65 12.46
C LEU A 724 -43.04 40.35 13.90
N ARG A 725 -42.61 41.36 14.66
CA ARG A 725 -42.20 41.22 16.07
C ARG A 725 -43.39 40.84 16.97
N GLU A 726 -44.57 41.44 16.77
CA GLU A 726 -45.80 41.04 17.45
C GLU A 726 -46.16 39.58 17.17
N LYS A 727 -46.05 39.17 15.89
CA LYS A 727 -46.24 37.77 15.50
C LYS A 727 -45.20 36.84 16.11
N ALA A 728 -43.95 37.26 16.16
CA ALA A 728 -42.85 36.48 16.80
C ALA A 728 -43.15 36.19 18.26
N ILE A 729 -43.60 37.21 19.01
CA ILE A 729 -43.96 37.09 20.42
C ILE A 729 -45.11 36.07 20.62
N LYS A 730 -46.11 36.09 19.73
CA LYS A 730 -47.22 35.11 19.78
C LYS A 730 -46.68 33.68 19.55
N GLU A 731 -45.83 33.49 18.57
CA GLU A 731 -45.23 32.16 18.32
C GLU A 731 -44.35 31.71 19.49
N ILE A 732 -43.55 32.59 20.11
CA ILE A 732 -42.70 32.25 21.28
C ILE A 732 -43.57 31.89 22.50
N ALA A 733 -44.66 32.61 22.69
CA ALA A 733 -45.58 32.35 23.80
C ALA A 733 -46.30 30.98 23.68
N LEU A 734 -46.48 30.47 22.45
CA LEU A 734 -47.02 29.15 22.19
C LEU A 734 -45.99 28.02 22.37
N ALA A 735 -44.73 28.35 22.52
CA ALA A 735 -43.70 27.36 22.70
C ALA A 735 -43.72 26.80 24.13
N SER A 736 -43.57 25.48 24.27
CA SER A 736 -43.46 24.82 25.57
C SER A 736 -42.17 25.20 26.28
N GLY A 737 -42.22 25.42 27.58
CA GLY A 737 -41.07 25.73 28.44
C GLY A 737 -40.96 27.19 28.86
N GLU A 738 -40.11 27.50 29.84
CA GLU A 738 -39.86 28.85 30.35
C GLU A 738 -39.00 29.67 29.40
N ASN A 739 -39.61 30.28 28.39
CA ASN A 739 -38.92 31.10 27.37
C ASN A 739 -38.84 32.59 27.80
N TYR A 740 -38.72 32.87 29.10
CA TYR A 740 -38.78 34.21 29.66
C TYR A 740 -37.69 35.14 29.09
N GLU A 741 -36.48 34.71 29.01
CA GLU A 741 -35.39 35.50 28.47
C GLU A 741 -35.63 35.94 27.02
N ILE A 742 -36.08 34.98 26.15
CA ILE A 742 -36.37 35.26 24.75
C ILE A 742 -37.60 36.16 24.59
N LEU A 743 -38.58 36.01 25.46
CA LEU A 743 -39.74 36.93 25.49
C LEU A 743 -39.36 38.32 25.95
N THR A 744 -38.51 38.45 26.95
CA THR A 744 -37.96 39.73 27.39
C THR A 744 -37.28 40.48 26.26
N ASP A 745 -36.36 39.80 25.55
CA ASP A 745 -35.69 40.38 24.42
C ASP A 745 -36.62 40.71 23.24
N ALA A 746 -37.58 39.86 22.95
CA ALA A 746 -38.55 40.11 21.87
C ALA A 746 -39.44 41.33 22.15
N TYR A 747 -39.93 41.48 23.37
CA TYR A 747 -40.71 42.67 23.78
C TYR A 747 -39.83 43.91 23.82
N LYS A 748 -38.61 43.85 24.31
CA LYS A 748 -37.63 44.94 24.33
C LYS A 748 -37.35 45.47 22.92
N GLU A 749 -37.13 44.57 21.98
CA GLU A 749 -36.91 44.93 20.57
C GLU A 749 -38.19 45.48 19.93
N LEU A 750 -39.38 44.98 20.28
CA LEU A 750 -40.65 45.56 19.85
C LEU A 750 -40.81 46.99 20.36
N GLY A 751 -40.47 47.25 21.64
CA GLY A 751 -40.48 48.56 22.24
C GLY A 751 -39.58 49.54 21.49
N ARG A 752 -38.34 49.14 21.16
CA ARG A 752 -37.43 49.94 20.34
C ARG A 752 -38.03 50.29 18.97
N THR A 753 -38.71 49.32 18.33
CA THR A 753 -39.38 49.57 17.07
C THR A 753 -40.49 50.59 17.18
N TYR A 754 -41.28 50.55 18.26
CA TYR A 754 -42.30 51.54 18.53
C TYR A 754 -41.76 52.93 18.86
N ILE A 755 -40.62 53.01 19.52
CA ILE A 755 -39.87 54.30 19.69
C ILE A 755 -39.55 54.92 18.34
N SER A 756 -38.98 54.11 17.42
CA SER A 756 -38.65 54.57 16.07
C SER A 756 -39.89 54.99 15.28
N MET A 757 -41.05 54.42 15.58
CA MET A 757 -42.35 54.84 15.01
C MET A 757 -43.03 56.01 15.71
N LYS A 758 -42.41 56.61 16.72
CA LYS A 758 -42.98 57.65 17.60
C LYS A 758 -44.23 57.20 18.34
N LYS A 759 -44.47 55.88 18.50
CA LYS A 759 -45.59 55.29 19.21
C LYS A 759 -45.22 55.02 20.69
N TYR A 760 -44.99 56.08 21.42
CA TYR A 760 -44.33 56.02 22.73
C TYR A 760 -45.11 55.24 23.78
N ILE A 761 -46.46 55.35 23.80
CA ILE A 761 -47.30 54.58 24.71
C ILE A 761 -47.17 53.08 24.47
N LYS A 762 -47.23 52.66 23.17
CA LYS A 762 -47.06 51.26 22.84
C LYS A 762 -45.66 50.78 23.14
N ALA A 763 -44.65 51.63 23.06
CA ALA A 763 -43.29 51.30 23.41
C ALA A 763 -43.15 51.02 24.94
N ALA A 764 -43.77 51.92 25.77
CA ALA A 764 -43.83 51.74 27.21
C ALA A 764 -44.54 50.41 27.59
N ASP A 765 -45.69 50.13 26.94
CA ASP A 765 -46.41 48.89 27.16
C ASP A 765 -45.61 47.65 26.82
N ALA A 766 -44.84 47.71 25.73
CA ALA A 766 -43.95 46.61 25.34
C ALA A 766 -42.81 46.44 26.36
N TYR A 767 -42.21 47.51 26.84
CA TYR A 767 -41.16 47.44 27.87
C TYR A 767 -41.68 46.95 29.21
N LEU A 768 -42.92 47.32 29.60
CA LEU A 768 -43.62 46.82 30.78
C LEU A 768 -43.80 45.29 30.71
N LYS A 769 -44.17 44.77 29.53
CA LYS A 769 -44.27 43.34 29.33
C LYS A 769 -42.88 42.66 29.36
N ALA A 770 -41.85 43.29 28.81
CA ALA A 770 -40.48 42.79 28.89
C ALA A 770 -40.05 42.70 30.38
N LEU A 771 -40.35 43.73 31.17
CA LEU A 771 -40.05 43.79 32.57
C LEU A 771 -40.72 42.65 33.37
N SER A 772 -41.95 42.31 33.06
CA SER A 772 -42.65 41.20 33.74
C SER A 772 -42.06 39.81 33.49
N PHE A 773 -41.29 39.63 32.39
CA PHE A 773 -40.61 38.38 32.09
C PHE A 773 -39.13 38.35 32.49
N SER A 774 -38.52 39.52 32.73
CA SER A 774 -37.11 39.57 33.13
C SER A 774 -36.89 39.06 34.58
N LYS A 775 -35.87 38.20 34.71
CA LYS A 775 -35.44 37.66 36.02
C LYS A 775 -34.21 38.39 36.58
N ASN A 776 -33.51 39.16 35.74
CA ASN A 776 -32.25 39.82 36.08
C ASN A 776 -32.48 41.25 36.49
N ASP A 777 -32.05 41.64 37.69
CA ASP A 777 -32.27 42.97 38.26
C ASP A 777 -31.60 44.09 37.48
N ARG A 778 -30.42 43.83 36.91
CA ARG A 778 -29.74 44.80 36.02
C ARG A 778 -30.57 45.07 34.73
N GLU A 779 -31.20 44.02 34.20
CA GLU A 779 -32.07 44.13 33.04
C GLU A 779 -33.40 44.82 33.42
N LYS A 780 -33.98 44.50 34.57
CA LYS A 780 -35.17 45.17 35.10
C LYS A 780 -34.94 46.68 35.30
N ALA A 781 -33.78 47.07 35.87
CA ALA A 781 -33.40 48.46 35.98
C ALA A 781 -33.31 49.18 34.61
N SER A 782 -32.69 48.51 33.64
CA SER A 782 -32.62 49.02 32.25
C SER A 782 -34.02 49.21 31.64
N LEU A 783 -34.88 48.21 31.80
CA LEU A 783 -36.26 48.25 31.26
C LEU A 783 -37.11 49.33 31.93
N GLY A 784 -37.01 49.45 33.27
CA GLY A 784 -37.69 50.54 34.00
C GLY A 784 -37.25 51.91 33.50
N PHE A 785 -35.95 52.13 33.24
CA PHE A 785 -35.48 53.36 32.63
C PHE A 785 -36.06 53.59 31.22
N LEU A 786 -36.09 52.55 30.37
CA LEU A 786 -36.66 52.63 29.03
C LEU A 786 -38.17 52.93 29.03
N ILE A 787 -38.88 52.42 30.03
CA ILE A 787 -40.30 52.74 30.24
C ILE A 787 -40.46 54.24 30.56
N GLY A 788 -39.68 54.79 31.49
CA GLY A 788 -39.65 56.20 31.83
C GLY A 788 -39.31 57.07 30.62
N ASP A 789 -38.26 56.71 29.85
CA ASP A 789 -37.86 57.43 28.65
C ASP A 789 -38.94 57.39 27.54
N ALA A 790 -39.67 56.26 27.39
CA ALA A 790 -40.80 56.16 26.45
C ALA A 790 -41.95 57.08 26.86
N TYR A 791 -42.34 57.09 28.16
CA TYR A 791 -43.41 58.02 28.66
C TYR A 791 -42.94 59.47 28.54
N GLN A 792 -41.71 59.77 28.81
CA GLN A 792 -41.15 61.14 28.64
C GLN A 792 -41.25 61.61 27.20
N LYS A 793 -40.86 60.80 26.25
CA LYS A 793 -40.93 61.09 24.81
C LYS A 793 -42.40 61.23 24.33
N GLY A 794 -43.29 60.51 25.00
CA GLY A 794 -44.74 60.60 24.78
C GLY A 794 -45.41 61.75 25.45
N ASN A 795 -44.66 62.61 26.15
CA ASN A 795 -45.14 63.73 26.93
C ASN A 795 -46.12 63.34 28.10
N ILE A 796 -45.94 62.09 28.60
CA ILE A 796 -46.74 61.58 29.75
C ILE A 796 -45.86 61.71 31.00
N ILE A 797 -45.56 62.96 31.39
CA ILE A 797 -44.62 63.29 32.42
C ILE A 797 -44.92 62.60 33.78
N PRO A 798 -46.21 62.51 34.31
CA PRO A 798 -46.49 61.84 35.57
C PRO A 798 -46.02 60.37 35.58
N LYS A 799 -46.34 59.62 34.54
CA LYS A 799 -45.88 58.19 34.39
C LYS A 799 -44.39 58.06 34.20
N ALA A 800 -43.77 59.02 33.50
CA ALA A 800 -42.31 59.03 33.33
C ALA A 800 -41.59 59.19 34.68
N LYS A 801 -42.06 60.15 35.53
CA LYS A 801 -41.55 60.38 36.90
C LYS A 801 -41.72 59.13 37.75
N GLU A 802 -42.86 58.50 37.73
CA GLU A 802 -43.16 57.29 38.51
C GLU A 802 -42.23 56.18 38.13
N ALA A 803 -42.06 55.89 36.84
CA ALA A 803 -41.15 54.83 36.33
C ALA A 803 -39.67 55.11 36.71
N PHE A 804 -39.16 56.32 36.53
CA PHE A 804 -37.87 56.70 36.96
C PHE A 804 -37.66 56.62 38.46
N LYS A 805 -38.66 57.07 39.31
CA LYS A 805 -38.60 56.96 40.74
C LYS A 805 -38.50 55.49 41.18
N GLN A 806 -39.31 54.61 40.62
CA GLN A 806 -39.25 53.18 40.89
C GLN A 806 -37.86 52.58 40.61
N VAL A 807 -37.24 52.97 39.49
CA VAL A 807 -35.86 52.51 39.17
C VAL A 807 -34.85 52.98 40.20
N VAL A 808 -34.96 54.24 40.68
CA VAL A 808 -34.07 54.82 41.68
C VAL A 808 -34.22 54.19 43.05
N GLU A 809 -35.45 53.84 43.44
CA GLU A 809 -35.75 53.25 44.76
C GLU A 809 -35.47 51.75 44.82
N THR A 810 -35.60 51.04 43.71
CA THR A 810 -35.46 49.57 43.67
C THR A 810 -34.10 49.04 43.35
N TYR A 811 -33.29 49.80 42.55
CA TYR A 811 -32.06 49.29 42.05
C TYR A 811 -30.89 50.21 42.32
N ASP A 812 -29.74 49.65 42.73
CA ASP A 812 -28.46 50.39 42.76
C ASP A 812 -27.66 50.05 41.48
N SER A 813 -27.82 50.85 40.44
CA SER A 813 -27.26 50.61 39.13
C SER A 813 -26.98 51.89 38.34
N VAL A 814 -26.26 51.77 37.21
CA VAL A 814 -26.08 52.88 36.30
C VAL A 814 -27.42 53.47 35.83
N TRP A 815 -28.42 52.61 35.65
CA TRP A 815 -29.76 53.01 35.20
C TRP A 815 -30.50 53.82 36.27
N ALA A 816 -30.31 53.49 37.56
CA ALA A 816 -30.84 54.27 38.66
C ALA A 816 -30.22 55.68 38.72
N ARG A 817 -28.89 55.78 38.50
CA ARG A 817 -28.26 57.10 38.40
C ARG A 817 -28.76 57.95 37.24
N LEU A 818 -28.93 57.32 36.04
CA LEU A 818 -29.52 58.01 34.89
C LEU A 818 -30.99 58.39 35.14
N ALA A 819 -31.76 57.55 35.80
CA ALA A 819 -33.16 57.84 36.15
C ALA A 819 -33.22 59.02 37.16
N ARG A 820 -32.36 59.07 38.16
CA ARG A 820 -32.23 60.20 39.09
C ARG A 820 -31.93 61.53 38.40
N GLN A 821 -30.99 61.47 37.43
CA GLN A 821 -30.69 62.63 36.61
C GLN A 821 -31.90 63.13 35.80
N ARG A 822 -32.71 62.19 35.26
CA ARG A 822 -33.95 62.57 34.56
C ARG A 822 -34.99 63.19 35.52
N LEU A 823 -35.12 62.66 36.72
CA LEU A 823 -36.03 63.24 37.76
C LEU A 823 -35.59 64.68 38.15
N ASN A 824 -34.30 64.87 38.43
CA ASN A 824 -33.81 66.18 38.74
C ASN A 824 -34.06 67.22 37.59
N THR A 825 -33.97 66.71 36.28
CA THR A 825 -34.27 67.58 35.13
C THR A 825 -35.75 67.99 35.13
N PHE A 826 -36.65 67.11 35.51
CA PHE A 826 -38.11 67.46 35.66
C PHE A 826 -38.36 68.45 36.80
N GLU A 827 -37.66 68.32 37.91
CA GLU A 827 -37.82 69.24 39.09
C GLU A 827 -37.32 70.63 38.72
N LEU A 828 -36.11 70.71 38.07
CA LEU A 828 -35.62 72.03 37.62
C LEU A 828 -36.53 72.67 36.58
N ALA A 829 -37.12 71.89 35.64
CA ALA A 829 -38.04 72.40 34.61
C ALA A 829 -39.32 72.93 35.27
N GLN A 830 -39.78 72.30 36.39
CA GLN A 830 -40.95 72.71 37.14
C GLN A 830 -40.66 73.98 37.94
N MET A 831 -39.52 74.10 38.58
CA MET A 831 -39.04 75.29 39.23
C MET A 831 -38.99 76.53 38.32
N VAL A 832 -38.42 76.35 37.11
CA VAL A 832 -38.33 77.42 36.09
C VAL A 832 -39.71 77.84 35.56
N GLN A 833 -40.71 76.92 35.52
CA GLN A 833 -42.09 77.24 35.13
C GLN A 833 -42.93 77.93 36.23
N SER A 834 -42.51 77.79 37.50
CA SER A 834 -43.18 78.36 38.65
C SER A 834 -42.51 79.69 39.08
N SER A 835 -41.33 79.99 38.62
CA SER A 835 -40.70 81.29 38.70
C SER A 835 -41.10 82.20 37.50
#